data_04959273e8ada2c561676df6790de11f
#
_entry.id   04959273e8ada2c561676df6790de11f
#
_cell.length_a   1.000
_cell.length_b   1.000
_cell.length_c   1.000
_cell.angle_alpha   90.00
_cell.angle_beta   90.00
_cell.angle_gamma   90.00
#
_symmetry.space_group_name_H-M   'P 1'
#
loop_
_entity.id
_entity.type
_entity.pdbx_description
1 polymer ?
#
loop_
_entity_poly.entity_id
_entity_poly.type
_entity_poly.pdbx_seq_one_letter_code
_entity_poly.pdbx_strand_id
1 'polypeptide(L)'
;MNRTLLSIFAGLTLLLVAAPALALSLSDIQEMHSVGVPDSIIIQTIQNSDEVFNLGASEIIALKQAGVSDEVVAALQATAGGASRTTETRPAEDARPPAATEPDREEPRRRSTRDDDGDDAEEPRRRSRRNDDDSLIRRRSRGDDDGDSDDKPKRRSRVKRTPKEIKSAISNYKEKKYLTASLKLFLLLESGKYPEQEAKVHYYLGASLKQMGLLHSAQYYFQKVVKEGASTGALFSSSLQKMVDISDTTKDPIYLIRTIDKIDPDDYPGKVKDDLYYYQGVRDFERKDFTRAKRNFAKLGKSSRHYIQARYQIAVIYNSQDRKKAAIRTFADIVKGNFNGDPKTIAEVKQLSYINMARIRYGVEQYERASGLYGKLPRLTKYWGTALYEAAWAHFMGENREHKALGQLLSVRSPFFDRTWLPESAILEALTFYRICEYQEVEAILDGFKAKNVPIQKTITELLEPYKSGEKRFPALYKQLYGTDSKDFRRLPTAVYGHIESNRKFAGPHNRVLQIERELERIKTLKPQWRDSEVGRSTVTLLRKQRKVYMKFAGVALANELGAVHDQLADLMGQEALIRFEVVSGEYEKYARAFRNPEVAEVDEGVEFDFATNPDVIFWPFNDEYWQDELGYYERVEPGDCKE
;
A
#
# COMPACT_ATOMS: atom_id res chain seq x y z
N MET A 1 34.36 11.81 -12.16
CA MET A 1 32.87 11.68 -12.17
C MET A 1 32.30 12.40 -10.96
N ASN A 2 31.48 13.43 -11.17
CA ASN A 2 31.03 14.30 -10.07
C ASN A 2 30.08 13.56 -9.13
N ARG A 3 30.44 13.43 -7.86
CA ARG A 3 29.60 12.84 -6.78
C ARG A 3 28.19 13.46 -6.68
N THR A 4 27.99 14.64 -7.24
CA THR A 4 26.73 15.38 -7.29
C THR A 4 25.68 14.76 -8.21
N LEU A 5 26.05 14.24 -9.38
CA LEU A 5 25.11 13.58 -10.31
C LEU A 5 24.56 12.27 -9.76
N LEU A 6 25.43 11.49 -9.11
CA LEU A 6 24.99 10.24 -8.45
C LEU A 6 24.00 10.48 -7.29
N SER A 7 24.12 11.61 -6.59
CA SER A 7 23.21 11.98 -5.50
C SER A 7 21.82 12.38 -6.02
N ILE A 8 21.73 13.00 -7.20
CA ILE A 8 20.47 13.42 -7.81
C ILE A 8 19.68 12.20 -8.29
N PHE A 9 20.34 11.22 -8.93
CA PHE A 9 19.67 10.00 -9.39
C PHE A 9 19.30 9.04 -8.25
N ALA A 10 20.15 8.91 -7.22
CA ALA A 10 19.83 8.09 -6.05
C ALA A 10 18.69 8.68 -5.19
N GLY A 11 18.51 10.02 -5.20
CA GLY A 11 17.42 10.70 -4.51
C GLY A 11 16.06 10.54 -5.19
N LEU A 12 16.03 10.49 -6.53
CA LEU A 12 14.78 10.50 -7.29
C LEU A 12 14.04 9.15 -7.26
N THR A 13 14.75 8.03 -7.20
CA THR A 13 14.12 6.69 -7.12
C THR A 13 13.66 6.29 -5.72
N LEU A 14 14.09 6.99 -4.66
CA LEU A 14 13.65 6.75 -3.28
C LEU A 14 12.35 7.49 -2.90
N LEU A 15 11.85 8.41 -3.72
CA LEU A 15 10.66 9.25 -3.44
C LEU A 15 9.31 8.51 -3.55
N LEU A 16 9.29 7.20 -3.78
CA LEU A 16 8.07 6.37 -3.70
C LEU A 16 7.77 5.82 -2.29
N VAL A 17 8.60 6.12 -1.31
CA VAL A 17 8.29 5.94 0.11
C VAL A 17 8.16 7.34 0.68
N ALA A 18 6.94 7.77 1.06
CA ALA A 18 6.67 9.05 1.68
C ALA A 18 7.76 9.46 2.68
N ALA A 19 8.78 10.15 2.17
CA ALA A 19 9.63 10.99 2.98
C ALA A 19 8.80 12.24 3.35
N PRO A 20 9.01 12.85 4.53
CA PRO A 20 8.49 14.19 4.76
C PRO A 20 9.03 15.05 3.62
N ALA A 21 8.16 15.78 2.93
CA ALA A 21 8.54 16.72 1.92
C ALA A 21 9.62 17.63 2.55
N LEU A 22 10.85 17.53 2.09
CA LEU A 22 11.84 18.54 2.35
C LEU A 22 11.28 19.79 1.68
N ALA A 23 11.00 20.82 2.47
CA ALA A 23 10.50 22.09 1.98
C ALA A 23 11.44 22.58 0.87
N LEU A 24 10.89 22.80 -0.32
CA LEU A 24 11.66 23.36 -1.44
C LEU A 24 12.13 24.77 -1.07
N SER A 25 13.43 25.01 -1.11
CA SER A 25 14.02 26.31 -0.75
C SER A 25 14.46 27.10 -1.98
N LEU A 26 14.64 28.41 -1.83
CA LEU A 26 15.19 29.25 -2.90
C LEU A 26 16.62 28.83 -3.29
N SER A 27 17.40 28.28 -2.35
CA SER A 27 18.73 27.76 -2.65
C SER A 27 18.67 26.49 -3.52
N ASP A 28 17.66 25.64 -3.33
CA ASP A 28 17.48 24.45 -4.17
C ASP A 28 17.13 24.83 -5.61
N ILE A 29 16.35 25.90 -5.79
CA ILE A 29 16.02 26.45 -7.13
C ILE A 29 17.24 27.06 -7.81
N GLN A 30 18.07 27.79 -7.06
CA GLN A 30 19.34 28.31 -7.57
C GLN A 30 20.31 27.17 -7.94
N GLU A 31 20.37 26.13 -7.13
CA GLU A 31 21.20 24.95 -7.39
C GLU A 31 20.70 24.20 -8.63
N MET A 32 19.40 23.92 -8.76
CA MET A 32 18.82 23.31 -9.97
C MET A 32 19.15 24.11 -11.23
N HIS A 33 19.03 25.44 -11.18
CA HIS A 33 19.39 26.30 -12.31
C HIS A 33 20.89 26.27 -12.60
N SER A 34 21.75 26.28 -11.57
CA SER A 34 23.21 26.30 -11.72
C SER A 34 23.75 25.00 -12.33
N VAL A 35 23.05 23.87 -12.16
CA VAL A 35 23.40 22.57 -12.76
C VAL A 35 22.69 22.34 -14.11
N GLY A 36 22.00 23.35 -14.66
CA GLY A 36 21.42 23.31 -16.00
C GLY A 36 20.08 22.57 -16.11
N VAL A 37 19.34 22.40 -15.01
CA VAL A 37 17.98 21.85 -15.07
C VAL A 37 17.10 22.77 -15.93
N PRO A 38 16.38 22.25 -16.95
CA PRO A 38 15.49 23.07 -17.78
C PRO A 38 14.44 23.82 -16.96
N ASP A 39 14.16 25.06 -17.30
CA ASP A 39 13.21 25.93 -16.59
C ASP A 39 11.82 25.32 -16.47
N SER A 40 11.37 24.60 -17.48
CA SER A 40 10.10 23.86 -17.46
C SER A 40 10.02 22.83 -16.31
N ILE A 41 11.13 22.17 -15.99
CA ILE A 41 11.20 21.19 -14.89
C ILE A 41 11.25 21.93 -13.55
N ILE A 42 11.99 23.04 -13.47
CA ILE A 42 12.04 23.89 -12.26
C ILE A 42 10.65 24.44 -11.96
N ILE A 43 9.94 24.97 -12.97
CA ILE A 43 8.58 25.48 -12.84
C ILE A 43 7.61 24.37 -12.39
N GLN A 44 7.70 23.19 -12.97
CA GLN A 44 6.87 22.05 -12.57
C GLN A 44 7.15 21.61 -11.13
N THR A 45 8.42 21.65 -10.70
CA THR A 45 8.80 21.34 -9.31
C THR A 45 8.21 22.36 -8.34
N ILE A 46 8.25 23.65 -8.67
CA ILE A 46 7.62 24.72 -7.89
C ILE A 46 6.10 24.52 -7.81
N GLN A 47 5.45 24.22 -8.92
CA GLN A 47 4.00 24.04 -8.99
C GLN A 47 3.50 22.79 -8.24
N ASN A 48 4.35 21.76 -8.14
CA ASN A 48 4.06 20.52 -7.42
C ASN A 48 4.46 20.56 -5.94
N SER A 49 5.17 21.64 -5.51
CA SER A 49 5.49 21.86 -4.10
C SER A 49 4.31 22.57 -3.42
N ASP A 50 4.01 22.18 -2.17
CA ASP A 50 3.01 22.86 -1.32
C ASP A 50 3.59 24.14 -0.69
N GLU A 51 4.78 24.60 -1.13
CA GLU A 51 5.49 25.75 -0.57
C GLU A 51 5.03 27.07 -1.19
N VAL A 52 4.87 28.08 -0.35
CA VAL A 52 4.51 29.43 -0.76
C VAL A 52 5.74 30.33 -0.64
N PHE A 53 6.24 30.83 -1.79
CA PHE A 53 7.42 31.67 -1.82
C PHE A 53 7.02 33.17 -1.82
N ASN A 54 7.20 33.85 -0.69
CA ASN A 54 7.01 35.28 -0.57
C ASN A 54 8.32 36.01 -0.93
N LEU A 55 8.52 36.29 -2.22
CA LEU A 55 9.75 36.91 -2.70
C LEU A 55 9.79 38.43 -2.46
N GLY A 56 10.75 38.89 -1.68
CA GLY A 56 11.11 40.31 -1.58
C GLY A 56 11.99 40.78 -2.76
N ALA A 57 12.13 42.08 -2.93
CA ALA A 57 12.94 42.65 -4.02
C ALA A 57 14.42 42.18 -4.00
N SER A 58 14.99 41.97 -2.82
CA SER A 58 16.35 41.47 -2.63
C SER A 58 16.51 40.02 -3.10
N GLU A 59 15.51 39.16 -2.88
CA GLU A 59 15.52 37.76 -3.28
C GLU A 59 15.35 37.62 -4.80
N ILE A 60 14.49 38.44 -5.41
CA ILE A 60 14.34 38.50 -6.87
C ILE A 60 15.67 38.93 -7.54
N ILE A 61 16.36 39.93 -6.97
CA ILE A 61 17.65 40.36 -7.48
C ILE A 61 18.69 39.25 -7.35
N ALA A 62 18.71 38.52 -6.23
CA ALA A 62 19.65 37.40 -6.01
C ALA A 62 19.39 36.25 -6.98
N LEU A 63 18.13 35.90 -7.24
CA LEU A 63 17.75 34.86 -8.24
C LEU A 63 18.18 35.28 -9.65
N LYS A 64 17.97 36.53 -10.03
CA LYS A 64 18.42 37.06 -11.34
C LYS A 64 19.93 37.14 -11.48
N GLN A 65 20.66 37.50 -10.41
CA GLN A 65 22.12 37.46 -10.39
C GLN A 65 22.68 36.04 -10.50
N ALA A 66 21.94 35.03 -10.00
CA ALA A 66 22.25 33.62 -10.17
C ALA A 66 21.86 33.06 -11.56
N GLY A 67 21.31 33.91 -12.47
CA GLY A 67 20.95 33.52 -13.82
C GLY A 67 19.54 32.92 -13.99
N VAL A 68 18.76 32.80 -12.92
CA VAL A 68 17.41 32.23 -12.95
C VAL A 68 16.50 33.06 -13.87
N SER A 69 15.77 32.38 -14.78
CA SER A 69 14.92 33.02 -15.79
C SER A 69 13.71 33.73 -15.19
N ASP A 70 13.17 34.69 -15.96
CA ASP A 70 11.96 35.41 -15.58
C ASP A 70 10.75 34.53 -15.42
N GLU A 71 10.67 33.43 -16.16
CA GLU A 71 9.59 32.46 -16.11
C GLU A 71 9.60 31.67 -14.78
N VAL A 72 10.76 31.27 -14.31
CA VAL A 72 10.93 30.59 -13.00
C VAL A 72 10.62 31.54 -11.85
N VAL A 73 11.07 32.80 -11.92
CA VAL A 73 10.75 33.84 -10.93
C VAL A 73 9.25 34.13 -10.89
N ALA A 74 8.59 34.21 -12.05
CA ALA A 74 7.15 34.39 -12.14
C ALA A 74 6.37 33.18 -11.54
N ALA A 75 6.84 31.96 -11.76
CA ALA A 75 6.25 30.78 -11.15
C ALA A 75 6.35 30.78 -9.62
N LEU A 76 7.48 31.22 -9.07
CA LEU A 76 7.66 31.38 -7.62
C LEU A 76 6.71 32.46 -7.05
N GLN A 77 6.55 33.59 -7.72
CA GLN A 77 5.62 34.66 -7.31
C GLN A 77 4.15 34.19 -7.39
N ALA A 78 3.81 33.33 -8.35
CA ALA A 78 2.47 32.78 -8.50
C ALA A 78 2.04 31.91 -7.31
N THR A 79 2.99 31.30 -6.59
CA THR A 79 2.68 30.51 -5.37
C THR A 79 2.12 31.40 -4.25
N ALA A 80 2.56 32.65 -4.13
CA ALA A 80 2.07 33.63 -3.15
C ALA A 80 0.68 34.19 -3.52
N GLY A 81 0.34 34.26 -4.83
CA GLY A 81 -0.94 34.81 -5.32
C GLY A 81 -2.14 33.84 -5.20
N GLY A 82 -1.91 32.57 -4.92
CA GLY A 82 -2.96 31.55 -4.79
C GLY A 82 -3.68 31.51 -3.44
N ALA A 83 -3.21 32.25 -2.44
CA ALA A 83 -3.75 32.24 -1.07
C ALA A 83 -4.86 33.28 -0.82
N SER A 84 -5.34 34.00 -1.85
CA SER A 84 -6.38 35.03 -1.70
C SER A 84 -7.60 34.76 -2.57
N ARG A 85 -8.41 33.80 -2.16
CA ARG A 85 -9.85 33.74 -2.52
C ARG A 85 -10.61 32.94 -1.48
N THR A 86 -11.14 33.63 -0.49
CA THR A 86 -12.52 33.69 -0.04
C THR A 86 -12.59 34.25 1.37
N THR A 87 -12.97 35.51 1.49
CA THR A 87 -13.96 35.98 2.46
C THR A 87 -14.43 37.37 2.07
N GLU A 88 -15.66 37.44 1.66
CA GLU A 88 -16.36 38.70 1.40
C GLU A 88 -16.60 39.49 2.68
N THR A 89 -16.37 40.74 2.49
CA THR A 89 -16.56 41.95 3.30
C THR A 89 -17.92 42.12 3.96
N ARG A 90 -17.92 42.78 5.12
CA ARG A 90 -18.63 44.06 5.35
C ARG A 90 -18.09 44.84 6.56
N PRO A 91 -18.26 46.20 6.61
CA PRO A 91 -17.24 47.09 7.13
C PRO A 91 -17.56 47.84 8.44
N ALA A 92 -16.50 48.35 9.03
CA ALA A 92 -16.28 49.58 9.79
C ALA A 92 -17.04 49.84 11.12
N GLU A 93 -16.33 50.17 12.17
CA GLU A 93 -16.19 51.54 12.71
C GLU A 93 -15.35 51.55 13.99
N ASP A 94 -14.39 52.46 13.96
CA ASP A 94 -13.75 53.25 15.01
C ASP A 94 -13.46 52.72 16.42
N ALA A 95 -12.20 52.75 16.84
CA ALA A 95 -11.62 53.72 17.77
C ALA A 95 -10.25 53.31 18.32
N ARG A 96 -9.38 54.24 18.46
CA ARG A 96 -7.97 54.19 18.84
C ARG A 96 -7.74 54.10 20.36
N PRO A 97 -6.47 53.90 20.80
CA PRO A 97 -6.03 53.20 22.01
C PRO A 97 -5.75 54.17 23.21
N PRO A 98 -5.26 53.71 24.37
CA PRO A 98 -3.82 53.76 24.60
C PRO A 98 -3.21 52.76 25.64
N ALA A 99 -1.92 52.53 25.42
CA ALA A 99 -0.73 52.57 26.27
C ALA A 99 -0.62 51.73 27.57
N ALA A 100 0.43 50.95 27.54
CA ALA A 100 1.54 50.80 28.48
C ALA A 100 1.29 50.51 29.98
N THR A 101 1.90 49.42 30.47
CA THR A 101 2.98 49.45 31.45
C THR A 101 3.39 48.02 31.88
N GLU A 102 4.66 47.71 31.68
CA GLU A 102 5.44 46.80 32.55
C GLU A 102 5.73 47.50 33.90
N PRO A 103 6.27 46.91 34.95
CA PRO A 103 7.26 45.83 35.00
C PRO A 103 7.24 44.92 36.29
N ASP A 104 8.14 44.00 36.22
CA ASP A 104 9.03 43.50 37.30
C ASP A 104 8.78 42.23 38.09
N ARG A 105 9.78 41.34 37.96
CA ARG A 105 10.53 40.52 38.97
C ARG A 105 9.77 39.44 39.76
N GLU A 106 10.29 38.28 39.93
CA GLU A 106 11.60 37.75 40.33
C GLU A 106 11.63 36.21 40.27
N GLU A 107 12.75 35.65 39.77
CA GLU A 107 13.22 34.30 40.08
C GLU A 107 13.72 34.24 41.56
N PRO A 108 13.86 33.09 42.21
CA PRO A 108 15.02 32.26 41.93
C PRO A 108 14.97 30.73 42.25
N ARG A 109 15.73 29.98 41.43
CA ARG A 109 16.73 28.96 41.80
C ARG A 109 16.37 27.79 42.79
N ARG A 110 16.55 26.56 42.38
CA ARG A 110 17.78 25.74 42.42
C ARG A 110 17.52 24.24 42.30
N ARG A 111 18.36 23.60 41.45
CA ARG A 111 19.19 22.38 41.63
C ARG A 111 18.46 21.11 42.07
N SER A 112 18.76 19.94 41.58
CA SER A 112 19.99 19.35 41.03
C SER A 112 19.73 17.94 40.52
N THR A 113 20.38 17.59 39.44
CA THR A 113 21.17 16.38 39.16
C THR A 113 20.76 15.05 39.79
N ARG A 114 20.52 14.01 38.98
CA ARG A 114 21.52 12.95 38.77
C ARG A 114 20.97 11.87 37.85
N ASP A 115 21.82 11.52 36.92
CA ASP A 115 21.83 10.28 36.17
C ASP A 115 21.83 9.09 37.13
N ASP A 116 21.18 8.00 36.70
CA ASP A 116 21.81 6.68 36.88
C ASP A 116 21.20 5.64 35.94
N ASP A 117 22.07 5.02 35.18
CA ASP A 117 21.89 3.77 34.49
C ASP A 117 21.72 2.62 35.50
N GLY A 118 20.96 1.59 35.09
CA GLY A 118 20.89 0.36 35.88
C GLY A 118 20.07 -0.70 35.17
N ASP A 119 20.76 -1.52 34.37
CA ASP A 119 20.35 -2.89 34.09
C ASP A 119 20.04 -3.61 35.40
N ASP A 120 19.00 -4.44 35.43
CA ASP A 120 19.22 -5.86 35.68
C ASP A 120 17.91 -6.65 35.67
N ALA A 121 18.06 -7.84 35.18
CA ALA A 121 17.12 -8.93 35.16
C ALA A 121 16.83 -9.47 36.58
N GLU A 122 15.63 -9.97 36.79
CA GLU A 122 15.44 -11.22 37.51
C GLU A 122 14.02 -11.79 37.36
N GLU A 123 13.98 -13.01 36.83
CA GLU A 123 12.88 -13.95 37.04
C GLU A 123 12.90 -14.48 38.45
N PRO A 124 11.80 -14.93 39.00
CA PRO A 124 11.84 -16.11 39.82
C PRO A 124 10.90 -17.24 39.39
N ARG A 125 11.53 -18.34 39.36
CA ARG A 125 11.18 -19.73 39.19
C ARG A 125 9.88 -20.19 39.84
N ARG A 126 9.23 -21.07 39.07
CA ARG A 126 8.49 -22.30 39.40
C ARG A 126 8.33 -22.68 40.88
N ARG A 127 7.09 -22.99 41.25
CA ARG A 127 6.81 -24.23 41.98
C ARG A 127 5.47 -24.82 41.56
N SER A 128 5.59 -26.02 41.07
CA SER A 128 4.55 -27.03 40.84
C SER A 128 3.97 -27.53 42.17
N ARG A 129 2.70 -27.81 42.20
CA ARG A 129 2.20 -29.06 42.86
C ARG A 129 0.84 -29.43 42.30
N ARG A 130 0.84 -30.65 41.96
CA ARG A 130 -0.09 -31.63 41.53
C ARG A 130 -1.20 -31.92 42.53
N ASN A 131 -2.19 -32.54 41.96
CA ASN A 131 -3.07 -33.66 42.39
C ASN A 131 -4.35 -33.21 43.08
N ASP A 132 -5.37 -33.65 42.60
CA ASP A 132 -6.06 -34.90 42.24
C ASP A 132 -7.37 -34.98 43.01
N ASP A 133 -8.34 -35.43 42.27
CA ASP A 133 -9.41 -36.35 42.59
C ASP A 133 -10.62 -35.93 43.46
N ASP A 134 -11.68 -36.00 42.74
CA ASP A 134 -12.81 -36.98 42.89
C ASP A 134 -13.88 -36.77 43.97
N SER A 135 -15.06 -36.85 43.44
CA SER A 135 -16.23 -37.57 43.93
C SER A 135 -17.13 -36.96 45.02
N LEU A 136 -18.35 -36.77 44.51
CA LEU A 136 -19.60 -37.34 45.02
C LEU A 136 -20.01 -37.08 46.49
N ILE A 137 -21.22 -36.68 46.61
CA ILE A 137 -22.32 -37.25 47.40
C ILE A 137 -23.18 -36.21 48.14
N ARG A 138 -24.44 -36.30 47.76
CA ARG A 138 -25.66 -35.86 48.42
C ARG A 138 -25.57 -35.85 49.95
N ARG A 139 -26.24 -34.88 50.59
CA ARG A 139 -27.39 -35.17 51.46
C ARG A 139 -28.12 -33.92 51.95
N ARG A 140 -29.42 -34.12 52.05
CA ARG A 140 -30.44 -33.25 52.60
C ARG A 140 -30.23 -33.03 54.11
N SER A 141 -30.59 -31.85 54.63
CA SER A 141 -31.42 -31.79 55.83
C SER A 141 -32.13 -30.45 55.93
N ARG A 142 -33.36 -30.53 56.42
CA ARG A 142 -34.30 -29.48 56.79
C ARG A 142 -33.83 -28.70 58.01
N GLY A 143 -34.24 -27.46 58.07
CA GLY A 143 -34.28 -26.66 59.26
C GLY A 143 -34.97 -25.35 58.94
N ASP A 144 -36.16 -25.21 59.46
CA ASP A 144 -37.01 -24.01 59.49
C ASP A 144 -36.30 -22.93 60.30
N ASP A 145 -36.40 -21.66 59.89
CA ASP A 145 -36.88 -20.61 60.77
C ASP A 145 -37.09 -19.26 60.05
N ASP A 146 -38.03 -18.55 60.60
CA ASP A 146 -38.68 -17.35 60.11
C ASP A 146 -37.78 -16.10 60.08
N GLY A 147 -37.99 -15.24 59.05
CA GLY A 147 -37.40 -13.91 58.96
C GLY A 147 -37.99 -13.10 57.83
N ASP A 148 -39.06 -12.41 58.13
CA ASP A 148 -39.76 -11.46 57.31
C ASP A 148 -38.84 -10.37 56.79
N SER A 149 -38.66 -10.23 55.45
CA SER A 149 -38.22 -9.00 54.82
C SER A 149 -38.74 -8.92 53.39
N ASP A 150 -39.57 -7.93 53.16
CA ASP A 150 -40.11 -7.44 51.92
C ASP A 150 -39.05 -7.33 50.81
N ASP A 151 -38.89 -8.36 50.00
CA ASP A 151 -38.12 -8.32 48.75
C ASP A 151 -39.09 -8.58 47.58
N LYS A 152 -39.54 -7.46 46.98
CA LYS A 152 -40.39 -7.50 45.79
C LYS A 152 -39.66 -8.28 44.70
N PRO A 153 -40.24 -9.33 44.10
CA PRO A 153 -39.61 -10.11 43.06
C PRO A 153 -39.33 -9.21 41.85
N LYS A 154 -38.04 -9.01 41.52
CA LYS A 154 -37.58 -8.45 40.25
C LYS A 154 -38.30 -9.19 39.13
N ARG A 155 -39.24 -8.53 38.46
CA ARG A 155 -39.94 -9.01 37.26
C ARG A 155 -38.89 -9.50 36.28
N ARG A 156 -38.68 -10.82 36.19
CA ARG A 156 -37.97 -11.48 35.06
C ARG A 156 -38.69 -11.01 33.81
N SER A 157 -38.01 -10.24 32.97
CA SER A 157 -38.52 -9.81 31.68
C SER A 157 -38.98 -11.06 30.92
N ARG A 158 -40.27 -11.13 30.65
CA ARG A 158 -40.92 -12.23 29.92
C ARG A 158 -40.28 -12.23 28.53
N VAL A 159 -39.36 -13.15 28.27
CA VAL A 159 -38.77 -13.37 26.93
C VAL A 159 -39.96 -13.57 25.98
N LYS A 160 -40.25 -12.59 25.15
CA LYS A 160 -41.37 -12.64 24.18
C LYS A 160 -41.15 -13.87 23.28
N ARG A 161 -42.10 -14.79 23.27
CA ARG A 161 -42.02 -16.04 22.48
C ARG A 161 -41.94 -15.69 20.99
N THR A 162 -40.97 -16.25 20.30
CA THR A 162 -40.82 -16.07 18.83
C THR A 162 -42.11 -16.53 18.12
N PRO A 163 -42.69 -15.71 17.25
CA PRO A 163 -43.91 -16.03 16.50
C PRO A 163 -43.79 -17.30 15.67
N LYS A 164 -44.90 -18.01 15.45
CA LYS A 164 -44.91 -19.29 14.69
C LYS A 164 -44.39 -19.13 13.28
N GLU A 165 -44.68 -18.03 12.60
CA GLU A 165 -44.23 -17.73 11.23
C GLU A 165 -42.71 -17.62 11.17
N ILE A 166 -42.09 -16.89 12.10
CA ILE A 166 -40.64 -16.76 12.20
C ILE A 166 -39.99 -18.11 12.53
N LYS A 167 -40.61 -18.88 13.45
CA LYS A 167 -40.10 -20.24 13.75
C LYS A 167 -40.11 -21.14 12.52
N SER A 168 -41.20 -21.09 11.73
CA SER A 168 -41.32 -21.86 10.48
C SER A 168 -40.22 -21.45 9.46
N ALA A 169 -39.97 -20.17 9.30
CA ALA A 169 -38.92 -19.67 8.40
C ALA A 169 -37.53 -20.11 8.88
N ILE A 170 -37.26 -20.05 10.19
CA ILE A 170 -35.99 -20.53 10.78
C ILE A 170 -35.84 -22.04 10.65
N SER A 171 -36.96 -22.83 10.77
CA SER A 171 -36.92 -24.27 10.53
C SER A 171 -36.46 -24.59 9.11
N ASN A 172 -36.98 -23.89 8.10
CA ASN A 172 -36.51 -24.04 6.72
C ASN A 172 -35.01 -23.77 6.59
N TYR A 173 -34.46 -22.75 7.29
CA TYR A 173 -33.03 -22.51 7.31
C TYR A 173 -32.25 -23.69 7.93
N LYS A 174 -32.72 -24.20 9.07
CA LYS A 174 -32.09 -25.36 9.74
C LYS A 174 -32.13 -26.62 8.88
N GLU A 175 -33.19 -26.80 8.12
CA GLU A 175 -33.39 -27.90 7.16
C GLU A 175 -32.62 -27.67 5.84
N LYS A 176 -31.76 -26.65 5.76
CA LYS A 176 -30.97 -26.27 4.57
C LYS A 176 -31.84 -25.87 3.36
N LYS A 177 -33.11 -25.57 3.54
CA LYS A 177 -34.04 -25.05 2.52
C LYS A 177 -33.89 -23.53 2.40
N TYR A 178 -32.67 -23.07 2.02
CA TYR A 178 -32.29 -21.64 2.08
C TYR A 178 -33.12 -20.72 1.18
N LEU A 179 -33.51 -21.21 -0.02
CA LEU A 179 -34.41 -20.48 -0.91
C LEU A 179 -35.76 -20.19 -0.23
N THR A 180 -36.40 -21.22 0.33
CA THR A 180 -37.69 -21.08 1.00
C THR A 180 -37.57 -20.24 2.28
N ALA A 181 -36.47 -20.42 3.03
CA ALA A 181 -36.21 -19.64 4.24
C ALA A 181 -36.10 -18.15 3.91
N SER A 182 -35.28 -17.78 2.90
CA SER A 182 -35.08 -16.38 2.51
C SER A 182 -36.35 -15.72 1.98
N LEU A 183 -37.16 -16.44 1.20
CA LEU A 183 -38.49 -15.95 0.77
C LEU A 183 -39.39 -15.60 1.97
N LYS A 184 -39.56 -16.54 2.90
CA LYS A 184 -40.42 -16.31 4.06
C LYS A 184 -39.91 -15.19 4.97
N LEU A 185 -38.57 -15.16 5.21
CA LEU A 185 -37.97 -14.14 6.07
C LEU A 185 -38.07 -12.74 5.45
N PHE A 186 -37.91 -12.63 4.14
CA PHE A 186 -38.04 -11.36 3.45
C PHE A 186 -39.48 -10.81 3.50
N LEU A 187 -40.47 -11.68 3.25
CA LEU A 187 -41.90 -11.30 3.37
C LEU A 187 -42.26 -10.86 4.81
N LEU A 188 -41.66 -11.47 5.82
CA LEU A 188 -41.84 -11.05 7.21
C LEU A 188 -41.26 -9.66 7.49
N LEU A 189 -40.14 -9.30 6.87
CA LEU A 189 -39.55 -7.95 6.96
C LEU A 189 -40.46 -6.93 6.27
N GLU A 190 -40.88 -7.20 5.03
CA GLU A 190 -41.72 -6.30 4.25
C GLU A 190 -43.09 -6.05 4.93
N SER A 191 -43.63 -7.06 5.61
CA SER A 191 -44.90 -6.93 6.33
C SER A 191 -44.83 -6.02 7.55
N GLY A 192 -43.62 -5.75 8.10
CA GLY A 192 -43.45 -4.97 9.33
C GLY A 192 -44.13 -5.53 10.58
N LYS A 193 -44.67 -6.77 10.52
CA LYS A 193 -45.57 -7.36 11.56
C LYS A 193 -44.86 -7.61 12.89
N TYR A 194 -43.53 -7.78 12.91
CA TYR A 194 -42.79 -8.18 14.09
C TYR A 194 -41.55 -7.31 14.32
N PRO A 195 -41.67 -6.01 14.57
CA PRO A 195 -40.53 -5.09 14.69
C PRO A 195 -39.57 -5.50 15.81
N GLU A 196 -40.07 -6.08 16.91
CA GLU A 196 -39.22 -6.55 18.01
C GLU A 196 -38.41 -7.84 17.69
N GLN A 197 -38.64 -8.48 16.56
CA GLN A 197 -37.92 -9.65 16.10
C GLN A 197 -37.12 -9.35 14.81
N GLU A 198 -37.04 -8.11 14.40
CA GLU A 198 -36.42 -7.70 13.12
C GLU A 198 -34.95 -8.11 13.05
N ALA A 199 -34.16 -7.91 14.11
CA ALA A 199 -32.79 -8.38 14.21
C ALA A 199 -32.67 -9.88 13.92
N LYS A 200 -33.57 -10.69 14.46
CA LYS A 200 -33.55 -12.14 14.25
C LYS A 200 -33.89 -12.50 12.81
N VAL A 201 -34.84 -11.81 12.20
CA VAL A 201 -35.23 -12.04 10.81
C VAL A 201 -34.10 -11.59 9.88
N HIS A 202 -33.50 -10.43 10.10
CA HIS A 202 -32.31 -9.98 9.38
C HIS A 202 -31.16 -10.96 9.45
N TYR A 203 -30.86 -11.49 10.65
CA TYR A 203 -29.79 -12.47 10.84
C TYR A 203 -30.00 -13.73 10.00
N TYR A 204 -31.20 -14.36 10.10
CA TYR A 204 -31.46 -15.62 9.38
C TYR A 204 -31.63 -15.40 7.87
N LEU A 205 -32.10 -14.22 7.43
CA LEU A 205 -32.12 -13.85 6.02
C LEU A 205 -30.68 -13.71 5.49
N GLY A 206 -29.83 -12.95 6.17
CA GLY A 206 -28.41 -12.85 5.83
C GLY A 206 -27.71 -14.21 5.83
N ALA A 207 -28.00 -15.07 6.83
CA ALA A 207 -27.45 -16.42 6.91
C ALA A 207 -27.93 -17.31 5.74
N SER A 208 -29.19 -17.19 5.31
CA SER A 208 -29.71 -17.90 4.14
C SER A 208 -29.03 -17.45 2.85
N LEU A 209 -28.89 -16.16 2.64
CA LEU A 209 -28.20 -15.59 1.47
C LEU A 209 -26.71 -15.98 1.43
N LYS A 210 -26.04 -16.00 2.61
CA LYS A 210 -24.64 -16.49 2.71
C LYS A 210 -24.53 -17.93 2.22
N GLN A 211 -25.42 -18.83 2.64
CA GLN A 211 -25.43 -20.22 2.22
C GLN A 211 -25.75 -20.39 0.72
N MET A 212 -26.49 -19.46 0.14
CA MET A 212 -26.74 -19.39 -1.30
C MET A 212 -25.55 -18.83 -2.09
N GLY A 213 -24.47 -18.38 -1.42
CA GLY A 213 -23.29 -17.78 -2.03
C GLY A 213 -23.47 -16.31 -2.42
N LEU A 214 -24.49 -15.63 -1.88
CA LEU A 214 -24.78 -14.21 -2.08
C LEU A 214 -24.17 -13.41 -0.92
N LEU A 215 -22.83 -13.32 -0.92
CA LEU A 215 -22.05 -12.87 0.23
C LEU A 215 -22.24 -11.38 0.53
N HIS A 216 -22.24 -10.54 -0.52
CA HIS A 216 -22.40 -9.09 -0.34
C HIS A 216 -23.83 -8.72 0.07
N SER A 217 -24.79 -9.45 -0.47
CA SER A 217 -26.18 -9.33 -0.04
C SER A 217 -26.37 -9.75 1.42
N ALA A 218 -25.69 -10.83 1.82
CA ALA A 218 -25.69 -11.30 3.21
C ALA A 218 -25.08 -10.27 4.17
N GLN A 219 -23.95 -9.64 3.81
CA GLN A 219 -23.33 -8.59 4.61
C GLN A 219 -24.26 -7.42 4.90
N TYR A 220 -25.09 -7.04 3.94
CA TYR A 220 -26.08 -5.97 4.15
C TYR A 220 -27.04 -6.28 5.30
N TYR A 221 -27.56 -7.51 5.35
CA TYR A 221 -28.49 -7.90 6.41
C TYR A 221 -27.79 -8.12 7.76
N PHE A 222 -26.58 -8.67 7.78
CA PHE A 222 -25.80 -8.73 9.03
C PHE A 222 -25.46 -7.34 9.56
N GLN A 223 -25.16 -6.38 8.69
CA GLN A 223 -24.94 -5.00 9.11
C GLN A 223 -26.18 -4.38 9.78
N LYS A 224 -27.40 -4.71 9.32
CA LYS A 224 -28.64 -4.25 9.97
C LYS A 224 -28.68 -4.71 11.42
N VAL A 225 -28.41 -6.01 11.67
CA VAL A 225 -28.36 -6.56 13.05
C VAL A 225 -27.30 -5.85 13.90
N VAL A 226 -26.12 -5.64 13.34
CA VAL A 226 -25.00 -5.00 14.07
C VAL A 226 -25.32 -3.54 14.41
N LYS A 227 -26.05 -2.83 13.55
CA LYS A 227 -26.46 -1.45 13.81
C LYS A 227 -27.48 -1.31 14.95
N GLU A 228 -28.24 -2.35 15.27
CA GLU A 228 -29.15 -2.39 16.43
C GLU A 228 -28.35 -2.49 17.76
N GLY A 229 -27.06 -2.80 17.68
CA GLY A 229 -26.12 -2.77 18.80
C GLY A 229 -26.04 -4.07 19.60
N ALA A 230 -25.20 -4.03 20.65
CA ALA A 230 -24.91 -5.17 21.54
C ALA A 230 -26.15 -5.68 22.30
N SER A 231 -27.21 -4.86 22.41
CA SER A 231 -28.49 -5.24 23.02
C SER A 231 -29.15 -6.46 22.36
N THR A 232 -28.82 -6.74 21.08
CA THR A 232 -29.29 -7.94 20.37
C THR A 232 -28.54 -9.23 20.79
N GLY A 233 -27.55 -9.12 21.68
CA GLY A 233 -26.86 -10.23 22.35
C GLY A 233 -26.15 -11.19 21.38
N ALA A 234 -26.53 -12.46 21.41
CA ALA A 234 -25.91 -13.49 20.57
C ALA A 234 -26.04 -13.24 19.06
N LEU A 235 -27.06 -12.50 18.61
CA LEU A 235 -27.25 -12.17 17.19
C LEU A 235 -26.22 -11.12 16.74
N PHE A 236 -25.91 -10.13 17.57
CA PHE A 236 -24.85 -9.17 17.35
C PHE A 236 -23.49 -9.87 17.14
N SER A 237 -23.12 -10.69 18.13
CA SER A 237 -21.84 -11.41 18.10
C SER A 237 -21.73 -12.34 16.89
N SER A 238 -22.81 -13.06 16.57
CA SER A 238 -22.84 -13.98 15.42
C SER A 238 -22.82 -13.24 14.09
N SER A 239 -23.47 -12.08 14.00
CA SER A 239 -23.45 -11.23 12.80
C SER A 239 -22.06 -10.65 12.53
N LEU A 240 -21.37 -10.15 13.55
CA LEU A 240 -19.99 -9.69 13.42
C LEU A 240 -19.08 -10.82 12.97
N GLN A 241 -19.21 -12.02 13.55
CA GLN A 241 -18.43 -13.18 13.11
C GLN A 241 -18.68 -13.51 11.64
N LYS A 242 -19.96 -13.51 11.20
CA LYS A 242 -20.29 -13.74 9.78
C LYS A 242 -19.74 -12.66 8.85
N MET A 243 -19.73 -11.39 9.29
CA MET A 243 -19.13 -10.30 8.52
C MET A 243 -17.60 -10.45 8.41
N VAL A 244 -16.92 -10.86 9.46
CA VAL A 244 -15.49 -11.19 9.45
C VAL A 244 -15.23 -12.35 8.47
N ASP A 245 -15.96 -13.48 8.60
CA ASP A 245 -15.83 -14.62 7.69
C ASP A 245 -16.02 -14.24 6.21
N ILE A 246 -17.00 -13.36 5.93
CA ILE A 246 -17.25 -12.90 4.56
C ILE A 246 -16.10 -12.01 4.08
N SER A 247 -15.62 -11.08 4.92
CA SER A 247 -14.50 -10.19 4.58
C SER A 247 -13.23 -10.97 4.27
N ASP A 248 -12.96 -12.05 5.02
CA ASP A 248 -11.82 -12.93 4.77
C ASP A 248 -11.97 -13.73 3.48
N THR A 249 -13.19 -14.23 3.21
CA THR A 249 -13.49 -15.00 1.99
C THR A 249 -13.39 -14.13 0.74
N THR A 250 -13.91 -12.92 0.83
CA THR A 250 -13.96 -11.97 -0.29
C THR A 250 -12.69 -11.13 -0.42
N LYS A 251 -11.79 -11.18 0.58
CA LYS A 251 -10.64 -10.27 0.73
C LYS A 251 -11.03 -8.80 0.69
N ASP A 252 -12.27 -8.49 1.09
CA ASP A 252 -12.82 -7.14 1.10
C ASP A 252 -13.37 -6.78 2.49
N PRO A 253 -12.59 -6.06 3.32
CA PRO A 253 -13.01 -5.65 4.66
C PRO A 253 -13.77 -4.32 4.69
N ILE A 254 -13.94 -3.61 3.56
CA ILE A 254 -14.45 -2.22 3.55
C ILE A 254 -15.80 -2.12 4.26
N TYR A 255 -16.70 -3.08 4.00
CA TYR A 255 -18.03 -3.08 4.62
C TYR A 255 -17.98 -3.35 6.12
N LEU A 256 -17.12 -4.27 6.54
CA LEU A 256 -16.85 -4.57 7.95
C LEU A 256 -16.23 -3.36 8.64
N ILE A 257 -15.18 -2.76 8.08
CA ILE A 257 -14.48 -1.59 8.63
C ILE A 257 -15.47 -0.43 8.88
N ARG A 258 -16.31 -0.12 7.90
CA ARG A 258 -17.33 0.94 8.04
C ARG A 258 -18.39 0.62 9.11
N THR A 259 -18.65 -0.65 9.35
CA THR A 259 -19.62 -1.08 10.35
C THR A 259 -19.04 -0.97 11.75
N ILE A 260 -17.83 -1.48 11.96
CA ILE A 260 -17.16 -1.49 13.26
C ILE A 260 -16.69 -0.11 13.72
N ASP A 261 -16.57 0.85 12.81
CA ASP A 261 -16.21 2.24 13.13
C ASP A 261 -17.16 2.91 14.14
N LYS A 262 -18.38 2.39 14.23
CA LYS A 262 -19.45 2.91 15.09
C LYS A 262 -19.72 2.05 16.33
N ILE A 263 -18.91 1.02 16.56
CA ILE A 263 -19.07 0.08 17.68
C ILE A 263 -18.00 0.37 18.72
N ASP A 264 -18.42 0.41 19.99
CA ASP A 264 -17.45 0.50 21.08
C ASP A 264 -16.57 -0.77 21.09
N PRO A 265 -15.23 -0.65 21.15
CA PRO A 265 -14.34 -1.80 21.24
C PRO A 265 -14.59 -2.70 22.47
N ASP A 266 -15.24 -2.19 23.51
CA ASP A 266 -15.60 -3.00 24.69
C ASP A 266 -16.75 -3.97 24.40
N ASP A 267 -17.58 -3.66 23.42
CA ASP A 267 -18.65 -4.53 22.92
C ASP A 267 -18.13 -5.63 21.97
N TYR A 268 -16.84 -5.70 21.67
CA TYR A 268 -16.30 -6.66 20.72
C TYR A 268 -16.39 -8.09 21.27
N PRO A 269 -17.07 -8.99 20.54
CA PRO A 269 -17.17 -10.39 20.95
C PRO A 269 -15.80 -11.07 21.01
N GLY A 270 -15.51 -11.78 22.11
CA GLY A 270 -14.20 -12.37 22.35
C GLY A 270 -13.69 -13.26 21.21
N LYS A 271 -14.58 -13.95 20.48
CA LYS A 271 -14.22 -14.85 19.36
C LYS A 271 -13.63 -14.12 18.14
N VAL A 272 -13.96 -12.85 17.94
CA VAL A 272 -13.55 -12.06 16.77
C VAL A 272 -12.83 -10.77 17.17
N LYS A 273 -12.55 -10.61 18.45
CA LYS A 273 -11.95 -9.39 19.01
C LYS A 273 -10.64 -9.03 18.33
N ASP A 274 -9.76 -10.00 18.12
CA ASP A 274 -8.49 -9.82 17.43
C ASP A 274 -8.68 -9.40 15.97
N ASP A 275 -9.63 -10.05 15.25
CA ASP A 275 -9.94 -9.68 13.87
C ASP A 275 -10.43 -8.23 13.78
N LEU A 276 -11.30 -7.81 14.70
CA LEU A 276 -11.85 -6.45 14.73
C LEU A 276 -10.77 -5.41 15.05
N TYR A 277 -9.89 -5.67 16.01
CA TYR A 277 -8.74 -4.79 16.28
C TYR A 277 -7.77 -4.72 15.09
N TYR A 278 -7.55 -5.83 14.39
CA TYR A 278 -6.75 -5.83 13.17
C TYR A 278 -7.34 -4.88 12.12
N TYR A 279 -8.63 -5.01 11.81
CA TYR A 279 -9.29 -4.17 10.80
C TYR A 279 -9.40 -2.71 11.22
N GLN A 280 -9.57 -2.42 12.51
CA GLN A 280 -9.45 -1.04 13.01
C GLN A 280 -8.03 -0.50 12.85
N GLY A 281 -7.02 -1.29 13.16
CA GLY A 281 -5.63 -0.92 12.97
C GLY A 281 -5.30 -0.62 11.51
N VAL A 282 -5.81 -1.43 10.56
CA VAL A 282 -5.67 -1.18 9.11
C VAL A 282 -6.29 0.16 8.71
N ARG A 283 -7.53 0.42 9.17
CA ARG A 283 -8.21 1.70 8.91
C ARG A 283 -7.42 2.91 9.44
N ASP A 284 -6.95 2.81 10.68
CA ASP A 284 -6.21 3.91 11.32
C ASP A 284 -4.87 4.13 10.62
N PHE A 285 -4.23 3.05 10.15
CA PHE A 285 -3.03 3.11 9.32
C PHE A 285 -3.28 3.83 7.97
N GLU A 286 -4.38 3.50 7.29
CA GLU A 286 -4.78 4.14 6.02
C GLU A 286 -5.10 5.64 6.21
N ARG A 287 -5.59 6.02 7.39
CA ARG A 287 -5.81 7.42 7.79
C ARG A 287 -4.54 8.13 8.28
N LYS A 288 -3.38 7.46 8.24
CA LYS A 288 -2.10 7.93 8.78
C LYS A 288 -2.12 8.21 10.30
N ASP A 289 -3.14 7.73 11.04
CA ASP A 289 -3.13 7.74 12.51
C ASP A 289 -2.29 6.56 13.04
N PHE A 290 -0.99 6.70 12.92
CA PHE A 290 -0.03 5.65 13.29
C PHE A 290 -0.06 5.31 14.78
N THR A 291 -0.44 6.26 15.61
CA THR A 291 -0.54 6.05 17.06
C THR A 291 -1.70 5.11 17.40
N ARG A 292 -2.89 5.36 16.84
CA ARG A 292 -4.04 4.47 17.02
C ARG A 292 -3.83 3.13 16.34
N ALA A 293 -3.30 3.13 15.10
CA ALA A 293 -3.00 1.91 14.37
C ALA A 293 -2.09 0.98 15.20
N LYS A 294 -0.96 1.48 15.69
CA LYS A 294 -0.03 0.71 16.52
C LYS A 294 -0.70 0.18 17.80
N ARG A 295 -1.53 1.01 18.47
CA ARG A 295 -2.28 0.59 19.68
C ARG A 295 -3.24 -0.57 19.37
N ASN A 296 -3.98 -0.50 18.27
CA ASN A 296 -4.91 -1.54 17.85
C ASN A 296 -4.17 -2.82 17.44
N PHE A 297 -3.11 -2.72 16.64
CA PHE A 297 -2.29 -3.88 16.28
C PHE A 297 -1.61 -4.56 17.48
N ALA A 298 -1.22 -3.80 18.49
CA ALA A 298 -0.59 -4.33 19.72
C ALA A 298 -1.57 -5.13 20.60
N LYS A 299 -2.89 -4.98 20.41
CA LYS A 299 -3.90 -5.75 21.17
C LYS A 299 -4.07 -7.18 20.66
N LEU A 300 -3.54 -7.53 19.49
CA LEU A 300 -3.66 -8.87 18.95
C LEU A 300 -2.80 -9.87 19.73
N GLY A 301 -3.39 -10.99 20.11
CA GLY A 301 -2.67 -12.12 20.71
C GLY A 301 -1.78 -12.83 19.67
N LYS A 302 -0.69 -13.48 20.14
CA LYS A 302 0.23 -14.23 19.27
C LYS A 302 -0.44 -15.37 18.49
N SER A 303 -1.54 -15.89 19.01
CA SER A 303 -2.35 -16.95 18.38
C SER A 303 -3.27 -16.42 17.27
N SER A 304 -3.44 -15.10 17.16
CA SER A 304 -4.27 -14.50 16.12
C SER A 304 -3.73 -14.79 14.72
N ARG A 305 -4.61 -15.15 13.80
CA ARG A 305 -4.28 -15.34 12.38
C ARG A 305 -3.79 -14.06 11.69
N HIS A 306 -4.10 -12.89 12.23
CA HIS A 306 -3.65 -11.61 11.72
C HIS A 306 -2.40 -11.06 12.44
N TYR A 307 -1.85 -11.82 13.39
CA TYR A 307 -0.73 -11.33 14.21
C TYR A 307 0.49 -10.96 13.38
N ILE A 308 0.86 -11.80 12.40
CA ILE A 308 2.01 -11.52 11.52
C ILE A 308 1.82 -10.24 10.70
N GLN A 309 0.62 -10.03 10.15
CA GLN A 309 0.30 -8.82 9.38
C GLN A 309 0.30 -7.58 10.28
N ALA A 310 -0.23 -7.68 11.50
CA ALA A 310 -0.20 -6.60 12.48
C ALA A 310 1.24 -6.23 12.88
N ARG A 311 2.10 -7.23 13.12
CA ARG A 311 3.53 -7.01 13.39
C ARG A 311 4.24 -6.34 12.23
N TYR A 312 3.94 -6.75 11.00
CA TYR A 312 4.47 -6.13 9.79
C TYR A 312 4.06 -4.64 9.71
N GLN A 313 2.79 -4.32 9.92
CA GLN A 313 2.34 -2.91 9.92
C GLN A 313 3.01 -2.08 11.03
N ILE A 314 3.23 -2.66 12.21
CA ILE A 314 3.99 -2.00 13.29
C ILE A 314 5.42 -1.70 12.84
N ALA A 315 6.08 -2.64 12.13
CA ALA A 315 7.43 -2.42 11.61
C ALA A 315 7.47 -1.32 10.54
N VAL A 316 6.47 -1.27 9.64
CA VAL A 316 6.30 -0.18 8.67
C VAL A 316 6.11 1.16 9.38
N ILE A 317 5.27 1.22 10.43
CA ILE A 317 5.09 2.43 11.24
C ILE A 317 6.42 2.88 11.88
N TYR A 318 7.21 1.95 12.42
CA TYR A 318 8.53 2.31 12.96
C TYR A 318 9.44 2.91 11.89
N ASN A 319 9.43 2.36 10.69
CA ASN A 319 10.23 2.89 9.59
C ASN A 319 9.75 4.29 9.16
N SER A 320 8.44 4.52 9.04
CA SER A 320 7.88 5.84 8.71
C SER A 320 8.14 6.91 9.79
N GLN A 321 8.48 6.50 11.01
CA GLN A 321 8.87 7.36 12.12
C GLN A 321 10.40 7.48 12.27
N ASP A 322 11.17 7.09 11.25
CA ASP A 322 12.63 7.02 11.22
C ASP A 322 13.27 6.15 12.33
N ARG A 323 12.48 5.28 12.96
CA ARG A 323 12.95 4.32 13.96
C ARG A 323 13.51 3.06 13.30
N LYS A 324 14.52 3.25 12.41
CA LYS A 324 15.08 2.21 11.54
C LYS A 324 15.54 0.95 12.29
N LYS A 325 16.21 1.11 13.44
CA LYS A 325 16.67 -0.03 14.27
C LYS A 325 15.48 -0.87 14.78
N ALA A 326 14.40 -0.23 15.25
CA ALA A 326 13.20 -0.92 15.73
C ALA A 326 12.45 -1.63 14.57
N ALA A 327 12.36 -0.98 13.41
CA ALA A 327 11.77 -1.56 12.20
C ALA A 327 12.51 -2.83 11.78
N ILE A 328 13.85 -2.77 11.61
CA ILE A 328 14.68 -3.93 11.24
C ILE A 328 14.52 -5.07 12.25
N ARG A 329 14.56 -4.78 13.55
CA ARG A 329 14.36 -5.81 14.58
C ARG A 329 13.01 -6.49 14.41
N THR A 330 11.94 -5.71 14.26
CA THR A 330 10.58 -6.25 14.11
C THR A 330 10.43 -7.07 12.83
N PHE A 331 10.97 -6.63 11.69
CA PHE A 331 10.99 -7.41 10.45
C PHE A 331 11.81 -8.71 10.60
N ALA A 332 12.96 -8.66 11.28
CA ALA A 332 13.78 -9.84 11.54
C ALA A 332 13.05 -10.86 12.42
N ASP A 333 12.29 -10.42 13.42
CA ASP A 333 11.44 -11.29 14.24
C ASP A 333 10.35 -11.96 13.40
N ILE A 334 9.77 -11.25 12.43
CA ILE A 334 8.78 -11.80 11.49
C ILE A 334 9.40 -12.91 10.63
N VAL A 335 10.58 -12.66 10.07
CA VAL A 335 11.22 -13.64 9.19
C VAL A 335 11.56 -14.94 9.92
N LYS A 336 12.06 -14.83 11.16
CA LYS A 336 12.49 -15.96 11.99
C LYS A 336 11.34 -16.67 12.71
N GLY A 337 10.22 -15.98 12.93
CA GLY A 337 9.12 -16.46 13.75
C GLY A 337 8.23 -17.51 13.08
N ASN A 338 7.49 -18.25 13.92
CA ASN A 338 6.40 -19.11 13.49
C ASN A 338 5.07 -18.44 13.85
N PHE A 339 4.12 -18.49 12.92
CA PHE A 339 2.86 -17.76 13.03
C PHE A 339 1.67 -18.67 12.66
N ASN A 340 0.52 -18.37 13.26
CA ASN A 340 -0.75 -18.94 12.85
C ASN A 340 -1.35 -18.14 11.69
N GLY A 341 -2.06 -18.80 10.79
CA GLY A 341 -2.75 -18.17 9.69
C GLY A 341 -2.58 -18.90 8.36
N ASP A 342 -2.98 -18.25 7.30
CA ASP A 342 -2.84 -18.77 5.94
C ASP A 342 -1.36 -18.84 5.52
N PRO A 343 -0.84 -20.01 5.11
CA PRO A 343 0.57 -20.18 4.75
C PRO A 343 1.03 -19.24 3.65
N LYS A 344 0.17 -18.94 2.66
CA LYS A 344 0.49 -18.01 1.56
C LYS A 344 0.69 -16.60 2.08
N THR A 345 -0.21 -16.15 2.96
CA THR A 345 -0.10 -14.84 3.62
C THR A 345 1.16 -14.74 4.48
N ILE A 346 1.48 -15.79 5.23
CA ILE A 346 2.69 -15.85 6.05
C ILE A 346 3.94 -15.73 5.17
N ALA A 347 4.02 -16.51 4.09
CA ALA A 347 5.13 -16.46 3.14
C ALA A 347 5.27 -15.07 2.50
N GLU A 348 4.16 -14.46 2.06
CA GLU A 348 4.15 -13.12 1.48
C GLU A 348 4.66 -12.05 2.46
N VAL A 349 4.19 -12.07 3.71
CA VAL A 349 4.61 -11.10 4.73
C VAL A 349 6.09 -11.26 5.08
N LYS A 350 6.63 -12.48 5.08
CA LYS A 350 8.06 -12.73 5.27
C LYS A 350 8.90 -12.16 4.12
N GLN A 351 8.47 -12.36 2.86
CA GLN A 351 9.13 -11.78 1.69
C GLN A 351 9.14 -10.24 1.75
N LEU A 352 7.99 -9.62 2.01
CA LEU A 352 7.88 -8.18 2.19
C LEU A 352 8.76 -7.66 3.34
N SER A 353 8.96 -8.47 4.40
CA SER A 353 9.85 -8.12 5.50
C SER A 353 11.32 -8.12 5.08
N TYR A 354 11.75 -9.07 4.23
CA TYR A 354 13.11 -9.04 3.64
C TYR A 354 13.31 -7.80 2.78
N ILE A 355 12.37 -7.48 1.90
CA ILE A 355 12.42 -6.29 1.02
C ILE A 355 12.55 -5.01 1.86
N ASN A 356 11.69 -4.85 2.89
CA ASN A 356 11.74 -3.64 3.71
C ASN A 356 13.04 -3.53 4.52
N MET A 357 13.58 -4.64 5.04
CA MET A 357 14.90 -4.63 5.68
C MET A 357 15.99 -4.24 4.69
N ALA A 358 15.93 -4.75 3.46
CA ALA A 358 16.89 -4.42 2.40
C ALA A 358 16.83 -2.94 2.04
N ARG A 359 15.64 -2.39 1.83
CA ARG A 359 15.42 -0.95 1.56
C ARG A 359 15.95 -0.07 2.69
N ILE A 360 15.72 -0.45 3.97
CA ILE A 360 16.26 0.29 5.11
C ILE A 360 17.80 0.22 5.10
N ARG A 361 18.40 -0.93 4.78
CA ARG A 361 19.86 -1.06 4.67
C ARG A 361 20.42 -0.23 3.53
N TYR A 362 19.75 -0.24 2.37
CA TYR A 362 20.09 0.61 1.24
C TYR A 362 20.07 2.09 1.63
N GLY A 363 18.99 2.56 2.26
CA GLY A 363 18.84 3.96 2.71
C GLY A 363 19.80 4.40 3.83
N VAL A 364 20.62 3.49 4.38
CA VAL A 364 21.75 3.79 5.27
C VAL A 364 23.09 3.34 4.67
N GLU A 365 23.16 3.28 3.33
CA GLU A 365 24.34 3.01 2.52
C GLU A 365 25.02 1.67 2.79
N GLN A 366 24.31 0.70 3.39
CA GLN A 366 24.79 -0.66 3.60
C GLN A 366 24.42 -1.55 2.41
N TYR A 367 24.93 -1.20 1.23
CA TYR A 367 24.54 -1.76 -0.06
C TYR A 367 24.75 -3.28 -0.14
N GLU A 368 25.87 -3.80 0.33
CA GLU A 368 26.13 -5.23 0.37
C GLU A 368 25.14 -6.01 1.24
N ARG A 369 24.79 -5.44 2.41
CA ARG A 369 23.77 -6.05 3.26
C ARG A 369 22.37 -5.96 2.65
N ALA A 370 22.10 -4.89 1.88
CA ALA A 370 20.85 -4.74 1.15
C ALA A 370 20.72 -5.81 0.07
N SER A 371 21.72 -5.96 -0.81
CA SER A 371 21.72 -6.96 -1.88
C SER A 371 21.61 -8.40 -1.33
N GLY A 372 22.34 -8.72 -0.23
CA GLY A 372 22.22 -10.00 0.44
C GLY A 372 20.84 -10.29 1.04
N LEU A 373 20.05 -9.26 1.42
CA LEU A 373 18.66 -9.43 1.86
C LEU A 373 17.69 -9.63 0.69
N TYR A 374 17.88 -8.95 -0.44
CA TYR A 374 17.13 -9.20 -1.66
C TYR A 374 17.33 -10.63 -2.16
N GLY A 375 18.58 -11.15 -2.10
CA GLY A 375 18.89 -12.55 -2.43
C GLY A 375 18.24 -13.61 -1.52
N LYS A 376 17.62 -13.22 -0.38
CA LYS A 376 16.84 -14.14 0.47
C LYS A 376 15.42 -14.39 -0.04
N LEU A 377 14.96 -13.66 -1.04
CA LEU A 377 13.63 -13.90 -1.59
C LEU A 377 13.60 -15.21 -2.39
N PRO A 378 12.58 -16.03 -2.19
CA PRO A 378 12.40 -17.23 -3.00
C PRO A 378 12.20 -16.85 -4.48
N ARG A 379 12.83 -17.60 -5.35
CA ARG A 379 12.72 -17.44 -6.81
C ARG A 379 11.28 -17.65 -7.28
N LEU A 380 10.93 -17.07 -8.41
CA LEU A 380 9.62 -17.20 -9.06
C LEU A 380 8.42 -16.70 -8.22
N THR A 381 8.67 -15.93 -7.16
CA THR A 381 7.62 -15.24 -6.43
C THR A 381 7.27 -13.91 -7.09
N LYS A 382 6.10 -13.36 -6.78
CA LYS A 382 5.64 -12.11 -7.39
C LYS A 382 6.53 -10.90 -7.10
N TYR A 383 7.37 -10.97 -6.05
CA TYR A 383 8.29 -9.88 -5.66
C TYR A 383 9.71 -10.09 -6.16
N TRP A 384 9.98 -11.22 -6.81
CA TRP A 384 11.35 -11.57 -7.16
C TRP A 384 11.94 -10.64 -8.22
N GLY A 385 11.22 -10.28 -9.28
CA GLY A 385 11.69 -9.31 -10.28
C GLY A 385 12.01 -7.93 -9.66
N THR A 386 11.15 -7.46 -8.75
CA THR A 386 11.42 -6.22 -8.00
C THR A 386 12.67 -6.35 -7.12
N ALA A 387 12.88 -7.52 -6.49
CA ALA A 387 14.06 -7.74 -5.65
C ALA A 387 15.37 -7.78 -6.46
N LEU A 388 15.36 -8.37 -7.66
CA LEU A 388 16.51 -8.35 -8.57
C LEU A 388 16.83 -6.92 -9.01
N TYR A 389 15.83 -6.15 -9.41
CA TYR A 389 16.01 -4.75 -9.77
C TYR A 389 16.55 -3.89 -8.62
N GLU A 390 15.99 -4.03 -7.41
CA GLU A 390 16.47 -3.29 -6.24
C GLU A 390 17.85 -3.78 -5.77
N ALA A 391 18.20 -5.06 -6.01
CA ALA A 391 19.56 -5.57 -5.79
C ALA A 391 20.54 -4.98 -6.80
N ALA A 392 20.13 -4.80 -8.08
CA ALA A 392 20.95 -4.13 -9.08
C ALA A 392 21.31 -2.71 -8.66
N TRP A 393 20.35 -1.93 -8.11
CA TRP A 393 20.65 -0.63 -7.52
C TRP A 393 21.65 -0.71 -6.37
N ALA A 394 21.52 -1.71 -5.49
CA ALA A 394 22.45 -1.88 -4.38
C ALA A 394 23.87 -2.24 -4.88
N HIS A 395 23.99 -3.01 -5.96
CA HIS A 395 25.28 -3.29 -6.60
C HIS A 395 25.83 -2.06 -7.32
N PHE A 396 24.99 -1.34 -8.07
CA PHE A 396 25.38 -0.11 -8.75
C PHE A 396 25.91 0.96 -7.78
N MET A 397 25.32 1.10 -6.60
CA MET A 397 25.78 2.04 -5.57
C MET A 397 27.01 1.53 -4.80
N GLY A 398 27.34 0.24 -4.90
CA GLY A 398 28.54 -0.35 -4.33
C GLY A 398 29.78 -0.06 -5.19
N GLU A 399 30.96 -0.19 -4.60
CA GLU A 399 32.23 -0.03 -5.32
C GLU A 399 32.56 -1.29 -6.13
N ASN A 400 32.96 -1.13 -7.39
CA ASN A 400 33.43 -2.19 -8.29
C ASN A 400 32.49 -3.40 -8.42
N ARG A 401 31.17 -3.11 -8.56
CA ARG A 401 30.13 -4.17 -8.63
C ARG A 401 29.21 -4.02 -9.83
N GLU A 402 29.65 -3.31 -10.86
CA GLU A 402 28.89 -3.05 -12.08
C GLU A 402 28.52 -4.37 -12.77
N HIS A 403 29.43 -5.35 -12.82
CA HIS A 403 29.18 -6.69 -13.37
C HIS A 403 28.02 -7.42 -12.69
N LYS A 404 27.85 -7.26 -11.35
CA LYS A 404 26.72 -7.81 -10.62
C LYS A 404 25.42 -7.04 -10.86
N ALA A 405 25.51 -5.71 -10.98
CA ALA A 405 24.37 -4.89 -11.34
C ALA A 405 23.83 -5.27 -12.72
N LEU A 406 24.71 -5.36 -13.72
CA LEU A 406 24.38 -5.78 -15.08
C LEU A 406 23.82 -7.21 -15.13
N GLY A 407 24.37 -8.15 -14.37
CA GLY A 407 23.85 -9.51 -14.28
C GLY A 407 22.44 -9.59 -13.70
N GLN A 408 22.12 -8.79 -12.67
CA GLN A 408 20.75 -8.69 -12.15
C GLN A 408 19.80 -8.07 -13.17
N LEU A 409 20.24 -7.03 -13.90
CA LEU A 409 19.43 -6.36 -14.92
C LEU A 409 19.21 -7.27 -16.15
N LEU A 410 20.22 -8.05 -16.55
CA LEU A 410 20.09 -9.09 -17.55
C LEU A 410 18.99 -10.10 -17.16
N SER A 411 18.98 -10.54 -15.89
CA SER A 411 17.93 -11.42 -15.37
C SER A 411 16.55 -10.77 -15.48
N VAL A 412 16.40 -9.48 -15.07
CA VAL A 412 15.13 -8.74 -15.12
C VAL A 412 14.63 -8.55 -16.56
N ARG A 413 15.54 -8.43 -17.54
CA ARG A 413 15.20 -8.28 -18.96
C ARG A 413 14.65 -9.57 -19.58
N SER A 414 14.83 -10.71 -18.93
CA SER A 414 14.37 -12.00 -19.46
C SER A 414 12.84 -12.04 -19.63
N PRO A 415 12.33 -12.83 -20.59
CA PRO A 415 10.88 -12.99 -20.83
C PRO A 415 10.09 -13.48 -19.60
N PHE A 416 10.75 -14.06 -18.59
CA PHE A 416 10.12 -14.43 -17.33
C PHE A 416 9.47 -13.26 -16.60
N PHE A 417 9.97 -12.03 -16.81
CA PHE A 417 9.49 -10.83 -16.14
C PHE A 417 8.65 -9.92 -17.05
N ASP A 418 8.24 -10.35 -18.23
CA ASP A 418 7.41 -9.58 -19.16
C ASP A 418 6.09 -9.07 -18.56
N ARG A 419 5.62 -9.72 -17.47
CA ARG A 419 4.43 -9.30 -16.72
C ARG A 419 4.74 -8.36 -15.57
N THR A 420 6.01 -8.05 -15.32
CA THR A 420 6.44 -7.17 -14.24
C THR A 420 6.70 -5.78 -14.81
N TRP A 421 6.08 -4.78 -14.22
CA TRP A 421 6.27 -3.39 -14.63
C TRP A 421 7.49 -2.81 -13.93
N LEU A 422 8.60 -2.68 -14.65
CA LEU A 422 9.88 -2.14 -14.17
C LEU A 422 10.56 -1.33 -15.30
N PRO A 423 9.94 -0.23 -15.80
CA PRO A 423 10.52 0.55 -16.88
C PRO A 423 11.84 1.20 -16.49
N GLU A 424 12.06 1.47 -15.19
CA GLU A 424 13.29 2.07 -14.66
C GLU A 424 14.51 1.16 -14.80
N SER A 425 14.32 -0.15 -15.01
CA SER A 425 15.44 -1.09 -15.14
C SER A 425 16.33 -0.77 -16.33
N ALA A 426 15.76 -0.31 -17.44
CA ALA A 426 16.52 0.11 -18.62
C ALA A 426 17.35 1.38 -18.35
N ILE A 427 16.83 2.31 -17.57
CA ILE A 427 17.57 3.52 -17.16
C ILE A 427 18.74 3.15 -16.26
N LEU A 428 18.55 2.25 -15.31
CA LEU A 428 19.66 1.77 -14.46
C LEU A 428 20.70 0.99 -15.28
N GLU A 429 20.27 0.19 -16.25
CA GLU A 429 21.17 -0.54 -17.16
C GLU A 429 22.02 0.44 -17.97
N ALA A 430 21.40 1.46 -18.58
CA ALA A 430 22.09 2.52 -19.29
C ALA A 430 23.09 3.28 -18.40
N LEU A 431 22.71 3.64 -17.17
CA LEU A 431 23.59 4.28 -16.20
C LEU A 431 24.78 3.39 -15.82
N THR A 432 24.57 2.07 -15.75
CA THR A 432 25.64 1.13 -15.40
C THR A 432 26.65 1.03 -16.53
N PHE A 433 26.19 0.94 -17.78
CA PHE A 433 27.07 0.98 -18.97
C PHE A 433 27.76 2.34 -19.13
N TYR A 434 27.06 3.44 -18.87
CA TYR A 434 27.67 4.77 -18.86
C TYR A 434 28.84 4.86 -17.86
N ARG A 435 28.70 4.25 -16.67
CA ARG A 435 29.76 4.24 -15.64
C ARG A 435 31.03 3.54 -16.11
N ILE A 436 30.89 2.53 -16.94
CA ILE A 436 32.05 1.78 -17.51
C ILE A 436 32.45 2.26 -18.92
N CYS A 437 31.87 3.42 -19.36
CA CYS A 437 32.18 4.07 -20.64
C CYS A 437 31.78 3.27 -21.90
N GLU A 438 30.88 2.31 -21.80
CA GLU A 438 30.30 1.55 -22.90
C GLU A 438 29.13 2.33 -23.54
N TYR A 439 29.48 3.42 -24.23
CA TYR A 439 28.49 4.40 -24.73
C TYR A 439 27.57 3.84 -25.81
N GLN A 440 28.05 2.91 -26.65
CA GLN A 440 27.22 2.27 -27.69
C GLN A 440 26.09 1.43 -27.08
N GLU A 441 26.38 0.70 -26.01
CA GLU A 441 25.39 -0.06 -25.26
C GLU A 441 24.36 0.87 -24.61
N VAL A 442 24.79 2.03 -24.09
CA VAL A 442 23.89 3.05 -23.53
C VAL A 442 22.87 3.49 -24.59
N GLU A 443 23.34 3.87 -25.79
CA GLU A 443 22.48 4.32 -26.88
C GLU A 443 21.47 3.24 -27.29
N ALA A 444 21.91 2.00 -27.46
CA ALA A 444 21.04 0.87 -27.83
C ALA A 444 19.94 0.62 -26.79
N ILE A 445 20.29 0.67 -25.49
CA ILE A 445 19.32 0.50 -24.39
C ILE A 445 18.31 1.63 -24.36
N LEU A 446 18.74 2.89 -24.52
CA LEU A 446 17.87 4.05 -24.49
C LEU A 446 16.93 4.08 -25.71
N ASP A 447 17.38 3.65 -26.88
CA ASP A 447 16.52 3.49 -28.07
C ASP A 447 15.45 2.42 -27.83
N GLY A 448 15.83 1.27 -27.28
CA GLY A 448 14.90 0.22 -26.90
C GLY A 448 13.88 0.69 -25.84
N PHE A 449 14.33 1.48 -24.85
CA PHE A 449 13.47 2.08 -23.85
C PHE A 449 12.40 2.99 -24.49
N LYS A 450 12.80 3.90 -25.38
CA LYS A 450 11.87 4.78 -26.11
C LYS A 450 10.89 4.00 -26.96
N ALA A 451 11.40 3.08 -27.78
CA ALA A 451 10.57 2.27 -28.66
C ALA A 451 9.46 1.52 -27.90
N LYS A 452 9.74 1.05 -26.69
CA LYS A 452 8.79 0.33 -25.83
C LYS A 452 7.82 1.26 -25.11
N ASN A 453 8.27 2.38 -24.57
CA ASN A 453 7.52 3.16 -23.58
C ASN A 453 6.79 4.38 -24.14
N VAL A 454 7.26 5.00 -25.24
CA VAL A 454 6.55 6.12 -25.90
C VAL A 454 5.14 5.72 -26.36
N PRO A 455 4.93 4.54 -27.01
CA PRO A 455 3.59 4.11 -27.39
C PRO A 455 2.65 3.88 -26.19
N ILE A 456 3.20 3.40 -25.05
CA ILE A 456 2.44 3.19 -23.82
C ILE A 456 1.96 4.53 -23.27
N GLN A 457 2.85 5.52 -23.14
CA GLN A 457 2.53 6.86 -22.65
C GLN A 457 1.48 7.52 -23.53
N LYS A 458 1.64 7.46 -24.86
CA LYS A 458 0.67 7.98 -25.82
C LYS A 458 -0.69 7.32 -25.66
N THR A 459 -0.73 5.99 -25.52
CA THR A 459 -1.98 5.23 -25.32
C THR A 459 -2.68 5.65 -24.03
N ILE A 460 -1.93 5.87 -22.94
CA ILE A 460 -2.50 6.34 -21.67
C ILE A 460 -3.08 7.74 -21.84
N THR A 461 -2.37 8.65 -22.53
CA THR A 461 -2.87 10.00 -22.83
C THR A 461 -4.20 9.94 -23.59
N GLU A 462 -4.28 9.13 -24.64
CA GLU A 462 -5.52 8.93 -25.43
C GLU A 462 -6.66 8.35 -24.58
N LEU A 463 -6.35 7.43 -23.67
CA LEU A 463 -7.34 6.83 -22.76
C LEU A 463 -7.88 7.83 -21.75
N LEU A 464 -7.05 8.74 -21.25
CA LEU A 464 -7.42 9.72 -20.22
C LEU A 464 -8.07 10.99 -20.78
N GLU A 465 -7.77 11.36 -22.03
CA GLU A 465 -8.24 12.61 -22.67
C GLU A 465 -9.76 12.83 -22.55
N PRO A 466 -10.64 11.83 -22.86
CA PRO A 466 -12.09 12.02 -22.76
C PRO A 466 -12.60 12.27 -21.34
N TYR A 467 -11.76 12.04 -20.34
CA TYR A 467 -12.13 12.07 -18.90
C TYR A 467 -11.53 13.26 -18.14
N LYS A 468 -10.69 14.08 -18.76
CA LYS A 468 -10.10 15.31 -18.18
C LYS A 468 -11.15 16.28 -17.63
N SER A 469 -12.37 16.27 -18.16
CA SER A 469 -13.44 17.19 -17.76
C SER A 469 -14.18 16.81 -16.47
N GLY A 470 -13.75 15.78 -15.76
CA GLY A 470 -14.23 15.51 -14.41
C GLY A 470 -14.46 14.05 -14.03
N GLU A 471 -14.32 13.79 -12.74
CA GLU A 471 -14.42 12.46 -12.09
C GLU A 471 -15.74 11.73 -12.31
N LYS A 472 -16.82 12.42 -12.68
CA LYS A 472 -18.14 11.81 -12.93
C LYS A 472 -18.12 10.81 -14.09
N ARG A 473 -17.10 10.90 -14.99
CA ARG A 473 -16.94 10.04 -16.17
C ARG A 473 -16.07 8.81 -15.91
N PHE A 474 -15.32 8.73 -14.84
CA PHE A 474 -14.42 7.61 -14.54
C PHE A 474 -15.07 6.22 -14.47
N PRO A 475 -16.35 6.03 -14.09
CA PRO A 475 -17.02 4.74 -14.28
C PRO A 475 -17.07 4.27 -15.74
N ALA A 476 -17.08 5.19 -16.71
CA ALA A 476 -17.04 4.85 -18.12
C ALA A 476 -15.64 4.38 -18.55
N LEU A 477 -14.56 5.04 -18.05
CA LEU A 477 -13.18 4.57 -18.21
C LEU A 477 -13.00 3.13 -17.68
N TYR A 478 -13.53 2.87 -16.47
CA TYR A 478 -13.47 1.52 -15.91
C TYR A 478 -14.19 0.48 -16.80
N LYS A 479 -15.38 0.81 -17.32
CA LYS A 479 -16.11 -0.07 -18.24
C LYS A 479 -15.36 -0.28 -19.55
N GLN A 480 -14.72 0.76 -20.08
CA GLN A 480 -13.95 0.71 -21.30
C GLN A 480 -12.79 -0.28 -21.20
N LEU A 481 -12.09 -0.34 -20.07
CA LEU A 481 -10.91 -1.19 -19.88
C LEU A 481 -11.21 -2.56 -19.25
N TYR A 482 -12.24 -2.64 -18.38
CA TYR A 482 -12.56 -3.82 -17.59
C TYR A 482 -14.00 -4.33 -17.78
N GLY A 483 -14.77 -3.74 -18.67
CA GLY A 483 -16.11 -4.23 -19.00
C GLY A 483 -16.08 -5.53 -19.81
N THR A 484 -17.12 -6.36 -19.68
CA THR A 484 -17.25 -7.65 -20.40
C THR A 484 -17.23 -7.51 -21.92
N ASP A 485 -17.65 -6.34 -22.43
CA ASP A 485 -17.73 -6.04 -23.87
C ASP A 485 -16.62 -5.06 -24.29
N SER A 486 -15.56 -4.92 -23.50
CA SER A 486 -14.49 -3.96 -23.76
C SER A 486 -13.71 -4.33 -25.02
N LYS A 487 -13.77 -3.45 -26.02
CA LYS A 487 -12.91 -3.52 -27.22
C LYS A 487 -11.48 -3.06 -26.94
N ASP A 488 -11.30 -2.27 -25.89
CA ASP A 488 -10.01 -1.68 -25.48
C ASP A 488 -9.26 -2.52 -24.42
N PHE A 489 -9.84 -3.65 -24.05
CA PHE A 489 -9.14 -4.62 -23.22
C PHE A 489 -7.89 -5.11 -23.96
N ARG A 490 -6.70 -4.76 -23.51
CA ARG A 490 -5.37 -5.04 -24.09
C ARG A 490 -4.74 -3.93 -24.95
N ARG A 491 -5.23 -2.70 -24.91
CA ARG A 491 -4.51 -1.57 -25.54
C ARG A 491 -3.16 -1.30 -24.85
N LEU A 492 -3.03 -1.66 -23.56
CA LEU A 492 -1.80 -1.54 -22.79
C LEU A 492 -1.14 -2.91 -22.59
N PRO A 493 0.18 -2.97 -22.37
CA PRO A 493 0.87 -4.21 -22.02
C PRO A 493 0.32 -4.86 -20.74
N THR A 494 0.41 -6.19 -20.67
CA THR A 494 -0.02 -6.96 -19.49
C THR A 494 0.69 -6.52 -18.21
N ALA A 495 1.95 -6.09 -18.30
CA ALA A 495 2.72 -5.55 -17.17
C ALA A 495 2.05 -4.31 -16.55
N VAL A 496 1.53 -3.39 -17.37
CA VAL A 496 0.83 -2.18 -16.88
C VAL A 496 -0.46 -2.56 -16.16
N TYR A 497 -1.26 -3.47 -16.74
CA TYR A 497 -2.46 -3.98 -16.05
C TYR A 497 -2.10 -4.66 -14.73
N GLY A 498 -1.08 -5.52 -14.72
CA GLY A 498 -0.60 -6.19 -13.51
C GLY A 498 -0.15 -5.21 -12.43
N HIS A 499 0.52 -4.13 -12.81
CA HIS A 499 0.92 -3.05 -11.90
C HIS A 499 -0.31 -2.37 -11.29
N ILE A 500 -1.26 -1.93 -12.10
CA ILE A 500 -2.51 -1.28 -11.65
C ILE A 500 -3.31 -2.21 -10.73
N GLU A 501 -3.47 -3.49 -11.11
CA GLU A 501 -4.22 -4.49 -10.35
C GLU A 501 -3.52 -4.88 -9.03
N SER A 502 -2.21 -4.68 -8.92
CA SER A 502 -1.46 -4.89 -7.68
C SER A 502 -1.66 -3.76 -6.67
N ASN A 503 -2.07 -2.56 -7.12
CA ASN A 503 -2.29 -1.42 -6.26
C ASN A 503 -3.56 -1.60 -5.42
N ARG A 504 -3.43 -1.52 -4.09
CA ARG A 504 -4.54 -1.75 -3.16
C ARG A 504 -5.73 -0.80 -3.36
N LYS A 505 -5.47 0.45 -3.78
CA LYS A 505 -6.52 1.46 -4.01
C LYS A 505 -7.43 1.07 -5.16
N PHE A 506 -6.87 0.45 -6.21
CA PHE A 506 -7.62 -0.07 -7.35
C PHE A 506 -8.16 -1.48 -7.09
N ALA A 507 -7.31 -2.39 -6.62
CA ALA A 507 -7.65 -3.81 -6.42
C ALA A 507 -8.88 -4.03 -5.53
N GLY A 508 -9.02 -3.27 -4.45
CA GLY A 508 -10.16 -3.40 -3.54
C GLY A 508 -11.51 -3.15 -4.22
N PRO A 509 -11.76 -1.94 -4.76
CA PRO A 509 -12.99 -1.64 -5.51
C PRO A 509 -13.20 -2.53 -6.74
N HIS A 510 -12.15 -2.84 -7.49
CA HIS A 510 -12.20 -3.72 -8.66
C HIS A 510 -12.68 -5.12 -8.29
N ASN A 511 -12.05 -5.77 -7.32
CA ASN A 511 -12.43 -7.09 -6.84
C ASN A 511 -13.88 -7.11 -6.34
N ARG A 512 -14.33 -6.03 -5.70
CA ARG A 512 -15.71 -5.88 -5.26
C ARG A 512 -16.69 -5.87 -6.43
N VAL A 513 -16.39 -5.14 -7.51
CA VAL A 513 -17.21 -5.13 -8.72
C VAL A 513 -17.31 -6.54 -9.30
N LEU A 514 -16.17 -7.23 -9.46
CA LEU A 514 -16.14 -8.60 -9.99
C LEU A 514 -16.95 -9.59 -9.14
N GLN A 515 -16.88 -9.48 -7.82
CA GLN A 515 -17.62 -10.36 -6.92
C GLN A 515 -19.13 -10.09 -6.98
N ILE A 516 -19.53 -8.82 -7.05
CA ILE A 516 -20.94 -8.45 -7.22
C ILE A 516 -21.48 -8.97 -8.56
N GLU A 517 -20.69 -8.89 -9.63
CA GLU A 517 -21.07 -9.44 -10.93
C GLU A 517 -21.25 -10.96 -10.88
N ARG A 518 -20.35 -11.69 -10.19
CA ARG A 518 -20.51 -13.13 -9.96
C ARG A 518 -21.78 -13.46 -9.16
N GLU A 519 -22.15 -12.63 -8.18
CA GLU A 519 -23.42 -12.82 -7.46
C GLU A 519 -24.63 -12.57 -8.36
N LEU A 520 -24.60 -11.54 -9.20
CA LEU A 520 -25.66 -11.26 -10.18
C LEU A 520 -25.83 -12.41 -11.18
N GLU A 521 -24.73 -12.97 -11.70
CA GLU A 521 -24.78 -14.15 -12.57
C GLU A 521 -25.32 -15.38 -11.82
N ARG A 522 -24.88 -15.60 -10.57
CA ARG A 522 -25.40 -16.68 -9.75
C ARG A 522 -26.91 -16.56 -9.53
N ILE A 523 -27.43 -15.34 -9.34
CA ILE A 523 -28.90 -15.14 -9.19
C ILE A 523 -29.64 -15.58 -10.45
N LYS A 524 -29.09 -15.37 -11.64
CA LYS A 524 -29.70 -15.83 -12.91
C LYS A 524 -29.88 -17.34 -12.97
N THR A 525 -28.98 -18.12 -12.32
CA THR A 525 -29.04 -19.59 -12.28
C THR A 525 -29.96 -20.15 -11.20
N LEU A 526 -30.50 -19.31 -10.30
CA LEU A 526 -31.42 -19.75 -9.26
C LEU A 526 -32.79 -20.06 -9.83
N LYS A 527 -33.57 -20.87 -9.08
CA LYS A 527 -34.95 -21.24 -9.46
C LYS A 527 -35.80 -20.02 -9.72
N PRO A 528 -36.63 -19.98 -10.78
CA PRO A 528 -37.48 -18.83 -11.13
C PRO A 528 -38.35 -18.32 -9.97
N GLN A 529 -38.91 -19.24 -9.16
CA GLN A 529 -39.73 -18.89 -8.00
C GLN A 529 -39.00 -17.99 -6.98
N TRP A 530 -37.67 -18.08 -6.89
CA TRP A 530 -36.86 -17.21 -6.04
C TRP A 530 -36.37 -15.98 -6.82
N ARG A 531 -35.83 -16.20 -8.01
CA ARG A 531 -35.23 -15.14 -8.84
C ARG A 531 -36.23 -14.02 -9.13
N ASP A 532 -37.46 -14.39 -9.47
CA ASP A 532 -38.50 -13.48 -9.91
C ASP A 532 -39.41 -13.00 -8.75
N SER A 533 -39.12 -13.43 -7.52
CA SER A 533 -39.78 -12.98 -6.28
C SER A 533 -39.31 -11.58 -5.85
N GLU A 534 -39.98 -11.01 -4.86
CA GLU A 534 -39.59 -9.71 -4.27
C GLU A 534 -38.18 -9.74 -3.67
N VAL A 535 -37.82 -10.81 -2.93
CA VAL A 535 -36.45 -10.93 -2.39
C VAL A 535 -35.41 -11.01 -3.50
N GLY A 536 -35.69 -11.73 -4.59
CA GLY A 536 -34.79 -11.80 -5.75
C GLY A 536 -34.59 -10.44 -6.39
N ARG A 537 -35.69 -9.73 -6.72
CA ARG A 537 -35.67 -8.38 -7.30
C ARG A 537 -35.00 -7.36 -6.39
N SER A 538 -35.31 -7.38 -5.09
CA SER A 538 -34.70 -6.51 -4.08
C SER A 538 -33.18 -6.76 -3.98
N THR A 539 -32.76 -8.04 -3.97
CA THR A 539 -31.35 -8.42 -3.94
C THR A 539 -30.59 -7.93 -5.18
N VAL A 540 -31.16 -8.12 -6.38
CA VAL A 540 -30.59 -7.60 -7.64
C VAL A 540 -30.46 -6.08 -7.60
N THR A 541 -31.49 -5.38 -7.12
CA THR A 541 -31.50 -3.91 -6.99
C THR A 541 -30.39 -3.43 -6.05
N LEU A 542 -30.24 -4.09 -4.88
CA LEU A 542 -29.18 -3.81 -3.91
C LEU A 542 -27.78 -3.99 -4.54
N LEU A 543 -27.55 -5.12 -5.19
CA LEU A 543 -26.28 -5.43 -5.84
C LEU A 543 -25.94 -4.44 -6.97
N ARG A 544 -26.92 -4.08 -7.81
CA ARG A 544 -26.74 -3.07 -8.87
C ARG A 544 -26.38 -1.69 -8.30
N LYS A 545 -27.02 -1.27 -7.19
CA LYS A 545 -26.67 -0.03 -6.50
C LYS A 545 -25.24 -0.08 -5.97
N GLN A 546 -24.85 -1.16 -5.29
CA GLN A 546 -23.49 -1.35 -4.80
C GLN A 546 -22.47 -1.35 -5.95
N ARG A 547 -22.74 -2.12 -7.03
CA ARG A 547 -21.88 -2.16 -8.22
C ARG A 547 -21.61 -0.76 -8.79
N LYS A 548 -22.67 0.07 -8.95
CA LYS A 548 -22.52 1.44 -9.45
C LYS A 548 -21.57 2.28 -8.60
N VAL A 549 -21.66 2.16 -7.27
CA VAL A 549 -20.80 2.88 -6.33
C VAL A 549 -19.34 2.39 -6.44
N TYR A 550 -19.11 1.08 -6.45
CA TYR A 550 -17.75 0.54 -6.52
C TYR A 550 -17.10 0.73 -7.89
N MET A 551 -17.89 0.73 -8.97
CA MET A 551 -17.39 1.12 -10.29
C MET A 551 -16.91 2.58 -10.33
N LYS A 552 -17.55 3.49 -9.57
CA LYS A 552 -17.05 4.86 -9.43
C LYS A 552 -15.69 4.88 -8.73
N PHE A 553 -15.55 4.18 -7.61
CA PHE A 553 -14.28 4.12 -6.88
C PHE A 553 -13.17 3.44 -7.70
N ALA A 554 -13.49 2.33 -8.38
CA ALA A 554 -12.55 1.66 -9.27
C ALA A 554 -12.13 2.55 -10.43
N GLY A 555 -13.05 3.30 -11.02
CA GLY A 555 -12.76 4.22 -12.12
C GLY A 555 -11.85 5.39 -11.69
N VAL A 556 -12.11 5.99 -10.52
CA VAL A 556 -11.23 7.04 -9.97
C VAL A 556 -9.83 6.48 -9.70
N ALA A 557 -9.75 5.31 -9.04
CA ALA A 557 -8.47 4.70 -8.75
C ALA A 557 -7.72 4.32 -10.04
N LEU A 558 -8.43 3.81 -11.06
CA LEU A 558 -7.85 3.49 -12.36
C LEU A 558 -7.27 4.73 -13.06
N ALA A 559 -8.01 5.84 -13.08
CA ALA A 559 -7.55 7.08 -13.67
C ALA A 559 -6.27 7.59 -12.97
N ASN A 560 -6.24 7.53 -11.64
CA ASN A 560 -5.07 7.94 -10.86
C ASN A 560 -3.86 7.02 -11.11
N GLU A 561 -4.06 5.71 -11.22
CA GLU A 561 -2.96 4.78 -11.50
C GLU A 561 -2.44 4.92 -12.93
N LEU A 562 -3.33 5.12 -13.92
CA LEU A 562 -2.91 5.43 -15.29
C LEU A 562 -2.14 6.75 -15.36
N GLY A 563 -2.60 7.78 -14.63
CA GLY A 563 -1.88 9.05 -14.51
C GLY A 563 -0.48 8.85 -13.89
N ALA A 564 -0.40 8.08 -12.80
CA ALA A 564 0.89 7.79 -12.16
C ALA A 564 1.86 7.04 -13.08
N VAL A 565 1.38 6.08 -13.88
CA VAL A 565 2.20 5.38 -14.90
C VAL A 565 2.65 6.35 -15.99
N HIS A 566 1.76 7.25 -16.45
CA HIS A 566 2.10 8.27 -17.44
C HIS A 566 3.20 9.19 -16.94
N ASP A 567 3.06 9.70 -15.72
CA ASP A 567 4.01 10.64 -15.11
C ASP A 567 5.35 9.95 -14.84
N GLN A 568 5.33 8.70 -14.36
CA GLN A 568 6.55 7.89 -14.21
C GLN A 568 7.30 7.76 -15.55
N LEU A 569 6.59 7.48 -16.65
CA LEU A 569 7.24 7.40 -17.97
C LEU A 569 7.77 8.75 -18.44
N ALA A 570 7.07 9.86 -18.15
CA ALA A 570 7.55 11.20 -18.47
C ALA A 570 8.87 11.52 -17.73
N ASP A 571 8.93 11.20 -16.43
CA ASP A 571 10.13 11.37 -15.61
C ASP A 571 11.31 10.55 -16.15
N LEU A 572 11.05 9.28 -16.51
CA LEU A 572 12.08 8.40 -17.07
C LEU A 572 12.56 8.86 -18.45
N MET A 573 11.70 9.45 -19.29
CA MET A 573 12.11 10.06 -20.55
C MET A 573 12.96 11.32 -20.33
N GLY A 574 12.70 12.09 -19.26
CA GLY A 574 13.58 13.17 -18.85
C GLY A 574 14.97 12.68 -18.44
N GLN A 575 15.03 11.59 -17.67
CA GLN A 575 16.30 10.95 -17.28
C GLN A 575 17.04 10.39 -18.51
N GLU A 576 16.32 9.76 -19.43
CA GLU A 576 16.87 9.26 -20.70
C GLU A 576 17.54 10.38 -21.50
N ALA A 577 16.86 11.52 -21.65
CA ALA A 577 17.42 12.66 -22.38
C ALA A 577 18.70 13.22 -21.71
N LEU A 578 18.73 13.23 -20.36
CA LEU A 578 19.91 13.65 -19.62
C LEU A 578 21.09 12.67 -19.81
N ILE A 579 20.83 11.36 -19.77
CA ILE A 579 21.88 10.36 -19.99
C ILE A 579 22.46 10.50 -21.39
N ARG A 580 21.66 10.72 -22.44
CA ARG A 580 22.16 10.95 -23.79
C ARG A 580 23.06 12.19 -23.88
N PHE A 581 22.68 13.27 -23.20
CA PHE A 581 23.55 14.44 -23.14
C PHE A 581 24.90 14.14 -22.51
N GLU A 582 24.93 13.36 -21.42
CA GLU A 582 26.17 12.95 -20.77
C GLU A 582 26.99 11.99 -21.63
N VAL A 583 26.35 11.10 -22.40
CA VAL A 583 27.02 10.20 -23.37
C VAL A 583 27.77 11.02 -24.41
N VAL A 584 27.13 12.01 -25.04
CA VAL A 584 27.78 12.87 -26.04
C VAL A 584 29.00 13.58 -25.43
N SER A 585 28.85 14.06 -24.19
CA SER A 585 29.96 14.73 -23.48
C SER A 585 31.11 13.74 -23.17
N GLY A 586 30.77 12.52 -22.73
CA GLY A 586 31.75 11.47 -22.44
C GLY A 586 32.48 10.99 -23.67
N GLU A 587 31.79 10.78 -24.79
CA GLU A 587 32.39 10.45 -26.08
C GLU A 587 33.36 11.54 -26.56
N TYR A 588 32.93 12.79 -26.47
CA TYR A 588 33.80 13.92 -26.81
C TYR A 588 35.09 13.92 -25.97
N GLU A 589 34.98 13.72 -24.66
CA GLU A 589 36.16 13.61 -23.79
C GLU A 589 37.03 12.42 -24.14
N LYS A 590 36.47 11.25 -24.47
CA LYS A 590 37.21 10.05 -24.92
C LYS A 590 38.01 10.36 -26.19
N TYR A 591 37.38 10.91 -27.21
CA TYR A 591 38.06 11.31 -28.45
C TYR A 591 39.07 12.42 -28.24
N ALA A 592 38.80 13.41 -27.41
CA ALA A 592 39.73 14.48 -27.10
C ALA A 592 40.99 13.98 -26.37
N ARG A 593 40.87 12.97 -25.50
CA ARG A 593 42.04 12.30 -24.86
C ARG A 593 42.83 11.48 -25.84
N ALA A 594 42.18 10.66 -26.68
CA ALA A 594 42.82 9.88 -27.72
C ALA A 594 43.60 10.77 -28.69
N PHE A 595 43.04 11.93 -29.05
CA PHE A 595 43.74 12.89 -29.92
C PHE A 595 44.96 13.56 -29.26
N ARG A 596 44.92 13.79 -27.93
CA ARG A 596 46.04 14.40 -27.18
C ARG A 596 47.19 13.42 -26.92
N ASN A 597 46.87 12.13 -26.77
CA ASN A 597 47.84 11.07 -26.47
C ASN A 597 47.68 9.90 -27.43
N PRO A 598 48.12 10.01 -28.69
CA PRO A 598 47.91 8.96 -29.69
C PRO A 598 48.64 7.64 -29.36
N GLU A 599 49.69 7.66 -28.53
CA GLU A 599 50.40 6.47 -28.10
C GLU A 599 49.60 5.58 -27.12
N VAL A 600 48.56 6.11 -26.50
CA VAL A 600 47.67 5.36 -25.58
C VAL A 600 46.48 4.74 -26.33
N ALA A 601 46.23 5.18 -27.57
CA ALA A 601 45.06 4.75 -28.36
C ALA A 601 45.27 3.39 -29.08
N GLU A 602 46.48 2.85 -29.11
CA GLU A 602 46.81 1.64 -29.92
C GLU A 602 46.88 0.32 -29.14
N VAL A 603 46.61 0.29 -27.85
CA VAL A 603 46.64 -0.97 -27.09
C VAL A 603 45.26 -1.33 -26.63
N ASP A 604 44.43 -1.76 -27.56
CA ASP A 604 43.26 -2.59 -27.26
C ASP A 604 43.71 -4.08 -27.30
N GLU A 605 44.70 -4.42 -26.48
CA GLU A 605 44.91 -5.82 -26.10
C GLU A 605 43.72 -6.17 -25.20
N GLY A 606 42.75 -6.93 -25.76
CA GLY A 606 41.57 -7.37 -25.06
C GLY A 606 41.91 -7.80 -23.65
N VAL A 607 41.21 -7.25 -22.66
CA VAL A 607 41.41 -7.61 -21.27
C VAL A 607 41.25 -9.13 -21.17
N GLU A 608 42.33 -9.85 -21.00
CA GLU A 608 42.32 -11.28 -20.72
C GLU A 608 41.70 -11.46 -19.33
N PHE A 609 40.40 -11.75 -19.30
CA PHE A 609 39.73 -12.10 -18.06
C PHE A 609 40.22 -13.48 -17.63
N ASP A 610 40.88 -13.56 -16.48
CA ASP A 610 41.24 -14.84 -15.87
C ASP A 610 39.97 -15.53 -15.29
N PHE A 611 39.23 -16.18 -16.17
CA PHE A 611 38.03 -16.97 -15.80
C PHE A 611 38.38 -18.30 -15.11
N ALA A 612 39.68 -18.65 -15.03
CA ALA A 612 40.13 -19.94 -14.53
C ALA A 612 40.15 -20.04 -13.00
N THR A 613 39.89 -18.93 -12.27
CA THR A 613 40.08 -18.89 -10.81
C THR A 613 38.89 -19.35 -10.00
N ASN A 614 37.68 -19.41 -10.58
CA ASN A 614 36.50 -19.86 -9.86
C ASN A 614 35.80 -21.02 -10.58
N PRO A 615 35.93 -22.27 -10.08
CA PRO A 615 35.33 -23.45 -10.71
C PRO A 615 33.79 -23.47 -10.66
N ASP A 616 33.17 -22.59 -9.86
CA ASP A 616 31.72 -22.48 -9.73
C ASP A 616 31.10 -21.48 -10.74
N VAL A 617 31.95 -20.85 -11.59
CA VAL A 617 31.49 -19.87 -12.59
C VAL A 617 31.73 -20.44 -13.99
N ILE A 618 30.69 -20.41 -14.81
CA ILE A 618 30.75 -20.79 -16.23
C ILE A 618 30.59 -19.53 -17.06
N PHE A 619 31.56 -19.32 -17.98
CA PHE A 619 31.48 -18.25 -18.97
C PHE A 619 30.87 -18.76 -20.26
N TRP A 620 29.94 -18.01 -20.86
CA TRP A 620 29.43 -18.27 -22.20
C TRP A 620 29.10 -16.96 -22.92
N PRO A 621 29.25 -16.91 -24.27
CA PRO A 621 28.75 -15.78 -25.04
C PRO A 621 27.23 -15.75 -25.00
N PHE A 622 26.64 -14.62 -24.58
CA PHE A 622 25.20 -14.46 -24.51
C PHE A 622 24.63 -14.22 -25.91
N ASN A 623 23.68 -15.07 -26.35
CA ASN A 623 22.98 -14.97 -27.62
C ASN A 623 21.44 -14.94 -27.38
N ASP A 624 20.96 -14.08 -26.47
CA ASP A 624 19.57 -13.92 -26.08
C ASP A 624 18.91 -15.17 -25.44
N GLU A 625 19.69 -16.16 -25.00
CA GLU A 625 19.17 -17.28 -24.23
C GLU A 625 19.16 -16.98 -22.73
N TYR A 626 18.05 -17.34 -22.07
CA TYR A 626 17.89 -17.21 -20.62
C TYR A 626 17.58 -18.56 -19.99
N TRP A 627 18.43 -18.99 -19.07
CA TRP A 627 18.23 -20.22 -18.31
C TRP A 627 17.53 -19.92 -16.99
N GLN A 628 16.39 -20.57 -16.78
CA GLN A 628 15.52 -20.29 -15.63
C GLN A 628 16.23 -20.51 -14.29
N ASP A 629 17.09 -21.49 -14.20
CA ASP A 629 17.87 -21.85 -13.02
C ASP A 629 19.03 -20.88 -12.75
N GLU A 630 19.48 -20.11 -13.74
CA GLU A 630 20.56 -19.14 -13.63
C GLU A 630 20.06 -17.69 -13.39
N LEU A 631 18.78 -17.44 -13.58
CA LEU A 631 18.22 -16.10 -13.33
C LEU A 631 18.51 -15.64 -11.89
N GLY A 632 19.07 -14.44 -11.77
CA GLY A 632 19.48 -13.84 -10.50
C GLY A 632 20.91 -14.21 -10.06
N TYR A 633 21.59 -15.07 -10.80
CA TYR A 633 23.00 -15.43 -10.56
C TYR A 633 23.93 -14.96 -11.67
N TYR A 634 23.39 -14.40 -12.74
CA TYR A 634 24.23 -13.84 -13.81
C TYR A 634 25.13 -12.72 -13.30
N GLU A 635 26.35 -12.71 -13.79
CA GLU A 635 27.27 -11.59 -13.74
C GLU A 635 27.67 -11.26 -15.19
N ARG A 636 27.49 -10.01 -15.60
CA ARG A 636 27.91 -9.56 -16.94
C ARG A 636 29.21 -8.79 -16.81
N VAL A 637 30.26 -9.34 -17.36
CA VAL A 637 31.60 -8.75 -17.36
C VAL A 637 31.81 -8.05 -18.68
N GLU A 638 32.10 -6.77 -18.64
CA GLU A 638 32.45 -5.95 -19.77
C GLU A 638 33.84 -5.35 -19.54
N PRO A 639 34.68 -5.21 -20.56
CA PRO A 639 36.05 -4.72 -20.41
C PRO A 639 36.14 -3.30 -19.87
N GLY A 640 35.10 -2.50 -20.07
CA GLY A 640 35.04 -1.11 -19.62
C GLY A 640 36.10 -0.21 -20.26
N ASP A 641 35.66 0.71 -21.09
CA ASP A 641 36.52 1.64 -21.83
C ASP A 641 36.99 2.86 -21.02
N CYS A 642 36.62 2.95 -19.73
CA CYS A 642 37.11 4.01 -18.84
C CYS A 642 38.55 3.72 -18.42
N LYS A 643 39.53 4.09 -19.23
CA LYS A 643 40.93 4.18 -18.77
C LYS A 643 41.08 5.47 -17.94
N GLU A 644 41.54 5.33 -16.67
CA GLU A 644 41.90 6.44 -15.78
C GLU A 644 43.02 7.32 -16.35
#